data_d4b8fc3c70753905e0f578d2555c59d3
#
_entry.id   d4b8fc3c70753905e0f578d2555c59d3
#
_cell.length_a   1.000
_cell.length_b   1.000
_cell.length_c   1.000
_cell.angle_alpha   90.00
_cell.angle_beta   90.00
_cell.angle_gamma   90.00
#
_symmetry.space_group_name_H-M   'P 1'
#
loop_
_entity.id
_entity.type
_entity.pdbx_description
1 polymer ?
#
loop_
_entity_poly.entity_id
_entity_poly.type
_entity_poly.pdbx_seq_one_letter_code
_entity_poly.pdbx_strand_id
1 'polypeptide(L)'
;EYSPNGTFVDLPSQLVQNRNIGLPAFTLRQDQTFLEITTKYFSLSYIKEKPFEGTNINPTKNLKITLLSNVDKDRQRDWYYKHPEVRNMNGNISGFDIPLNDRFKRGLYSLEGFASFDDSDTYLLDKDGTLLERPAGNIDIYVFMYDKDFKEALTDYFKITGFPELLPRYALGNWWSRNITYDDKSIMELIHNFEKKRIPLSVILLDNDWHYRNVGDLKDLRSGFTFNTNLFPKPSESIKKIHEKNIRVGLVVDPTEGFYPHDAYYQKAAEYLEISNNSVIKFDPLNPKILDVYFKVYLHTLESLGVDFFWNDYKGDKDVSKMWSMVHYMYHDSDRNANKRGLVLSRGSIIAPQRYPVIYGGPTEITWEALAKETFTYINASNMGISWLSLDVGGNHGGIEESELYIRQVQLGCFSPILRFHAARGPYYKKEPWVWEAKTTNIVADYLRLRHRLIPYLYTEAYNYSRVGIPIIQPFYYNYPWCYDDELYKNQYYFGSQLLVCPILNRKDDLMSRTVHRFYMPDGIWYDFFTGKKFPGGKKYVSFFREEDYPVFAHAGSIIPLSNRSDRNNIGLATEMEIHIFPGVSNMYTLYEDDGMTSLYKEGYYLKTSIDYNYLRSNYTVIIRSIEGKSGIVPDRRDYKLVFRNTKQAESVKVMFNDQVINGTYTVDGNDFIVYLKQIPTIGQLTINCRGKDIEIDAVRVINDDVNSILMDLQISTYLKEDIANIIFGDKSIQKKRIAIRKLKSKGLAKEHIKLFLKLLEYIAEV
;
A
#
# COMPACT_ATOMS: atom_id res chain seq x y z
N GLU A 1 8.68 -21.65 -25.19
CA GLU A 1 7.89 -21.40 -26.39
C GLU A 1 7.71 -22.65 -27.23
N TYR A 2 6.56 -22.78 -27.87
CA TYR A 2 6.29 -23.80 -28.88
C TYR A 2 5.70 -23.16 -30.13
N SER A 3 6.19 -23.57 -31.31
CA SER A 3 5.64 -23.09 -32.58
C SER A 3 5.40 -24.30 -33.51
N PRO A 4 4.17 -24.49 -34.03
CA PRO A 4 3.89 -25.60 -34.97
C PRO A 4 4.64 -25.48 -36.28
N ASN A 5 5.01 -24.26 -36.64
CA ASN A 5 5.69 -23.96 -37.93
C ASN A 5 7.18 -23.62 -37.75
N GLY A 6 7.72 -23.73 -36.54
CA GLY A 6 9.11 -23.37 -36.25
C GLY A 6 9.40 -21.86 -36.32
N THR A 7 8.37 -21.01 -36.35
CA THR A 7 8.52 -19.55 -36.40
C THR A 7 8.36 -18.97 -35.02
N PHE A 8 9.43 -18.45 -34.45
CA PHE A 8 9.42 -17.77 -33.15
C PHE A 8 9.56 -16.26 -33.36
N VAL A 9 8.85 -15.49 -32.53
CA VAL A 9 8.89 -14.02 -32.58
C VAL A 9 9.36 -13.52 -31.23
N ASP A 10 10.59 -13.04 -31.17
CA ASP A 10 11.24 -12.57 -29.94
C ASP A 10 11.01 -11.07 -29.71
N LEU A 11 9.73 -10.66 -29.77
CA LEU A 11 9.31 -9.30 -29.46
C LEU A 11 8.73 -9.24 -28.03
N PRO A 12 8.77 -8.07 -27.37
CA PRO A 12 8.01 -7.86 -26.15
C PRO A 12 6.52 -8.14 -26.38
N SER A 13 5.80 -8.47 -25.30
CA SER A 13 4.36 -8.63 -25.31
C SER A 13 3.69 -7.70 -24.30
N GLN A 14 2.39 -7.72 -24.23
CA GLN A 14 1.65 -7.00 -23.17
C GLN A 14 2.08 -7.46 -21.77
N LEU A 15 2.44 -8.73 -21.58
CA LEU A 15 2.94 -9.27 -20.31
C LEU A 15 4.45 -9.09 -20.17
N VAL A 16 5.21 -9.53 -21.16
CA VAL A 16 6.66 -9.72 -21.08
C VAL A 16 7.37 -8.59 -21.83
N GLN A 17 8.19 -7.82 -21.11
CA GLN A 17 8.99 -6.74 -21.69
C GLN A 17 10.41 -7.17 -22.03
N ASN A 18 10.98 -8.09 -21.23
CA ASN A 18 12.36 -8.51 -21.38
C ASN A 18 12.46 -10.04 -21.47
N ARG A 19 12.88 -10.54 -22.62
CA ARG A 19 13.10 -11.97 -22.87
C ARG A 19 14.56 -12.39 -22.66
N ASN A 20 15.48 -11.45 -22.57
CA ASN A 20 16.91 -11.71 -22.40
C ASN A 20 17.37 -11.38 -20.98
N ILE A 21 17.15 -12.29 -20.03
CA ILE A 21 17.46 -12.12 -18.62
C ILE A 21 18.74 -12.83 -18.17
N GLY A 22 19.52 -13.38 -19.10
CA GLY A 22 20.68 -14.20 -18.79
C GLY A 22 20.34 -15.64 -18.41
N LEU A 23 21.31 -16.51 -18.44
CA LEU A 23 21.15 -17.93 -18.12
C LEU A 23 21.75 -18.22 -16.74
N PRO A 24 21.01 -18.88 -15.82
CA PRO A 24 21.57 -19.40 -14.58
C PRO A 24 22.47 -20.61 -14.86
N ALA A 25 23.20 -21.06 -13.86
CA ALA A 25 23.92 -22.32 -13.93
C ALA A 25 22.95 -23.50 -14.10
N PHE A 26 23.15 -24.33 -15.10
CA PHE A 26 22.35 -25.52 -15.37
C PHE A 26 23.19 -26.67 -15.92
N THR A 27 22.68 -27.88 -15.82
CA THR A 27 23.19 -29.06 -16.50
C THR A 27 22.23 -29.47 -17.60
N LEU A 28 22.77 -29.86 -18.77
CA LEU A 28 22.00 -30.33 -19.92
C LEU A 28 22.34 -31.76 -20.23
N ARG A 29 21.33 -32.61 -20.32
CA ARG A 29 21.40 -33.98 -20.85
C ARG A 29 20.44 -34.05 -22.04
N GLN A 30 20.88 -34.56 -23.16
CA GLN A 30 19.99 -34.79 -24.29
C GLN A 30 20.50 -35.84 -25.23
N ASP A 31 19.58 -36.53 -25.87
CA ASP A 31 19.81 -37.43 -27.00
C ASP A 31 18.78 -37.20 -28.12
N GLN A 32 18.59 -38.15 -29.02
CA GLN A 32 17.62 -38.00 -30.11
C GLN A 32 16.17 -37.99 -29.65
N THR A 33 15.86 -38.54 -28.47
CA THR A 33 14.50 -38.80 -27.99
C THR A 33 14.10 -37.92 -26.83
N PHE A 34 15.05 -37.44 -26.03
CA PHE A 34 14.74 -36.63 -24.83
C PHE A 34 15.71 -35.45 -24.63
N LEU A 35 15.28 -34.51 -23.79
CA LEU A 35 16.06 -33.42 -23.27
C LEU A 35 15.75 -33.28 -21.77
N GLU A 36 16.81 -33.11 -20.97
CA GLU A 36 16.71 -32.82 -19.53
C GLU A 36 17.59 -31.61 -19.18
N ILE A 37 16.99 -30.61 -18.51
CA ILE A 37 17.69 -29.46 -17.96
C ILE A 37 17.50 -29.45 -16.45
N THR A 38 18.59 -29.39 -15.71
CA THR A 38 18.54 -29.34 -14.26
C THR A 38 19.21 -28.05 -13.76
N THR A 39 18.51 -27.32 -12.93
CA THR A 39 18.95 -26.11 -12.22
C THR A 39 19.00 -26.37 -10.71
N LYS A 40 19.31 -25.32 -9.92
CA LYS A 40 19.22 -25.38 -8.46
C LYS A 40 17.78 -25.68 -7.96
N TYR A 41 16.74 -25.18 -8.67
CA TYR A 41 15.36 -25.24 -8.21
C TYR A 41 14.55 -26.35 -8.86
N PHE A 42 14.84 -26.72 -10.10
CA PHE A 42 14.01 -27.67 -10.84
C PHE A 42 14.80 -28.54 -11.81
N SER A 43 14.16 -29.65 -12.21
CA SER A 43 14.54 -30.46 -13.36
C SER A 43 13.42 -30.42 -14.39
N LEU A 44 13.74 -30.00 -15.62
CA LEU A 44 12.83 -30.04 -16.76
C LEU A 44 13.16 -31.24 -17.62
N SER A 45 12.17 -32.07 -17.94
CA SER A 45 12.29 -33.19 -18.87
C SER A 45 11.31 -33.05 -20.04
N TYR A 46 11.79 -33.26 -21.25
CA TYR A 46 11.00 -33.17 -22.46
C TYR A 46 11.27 -34.36 -23.40
N ILE A 47 10.19 -35.00 -23.83
CA ILE A 47 10.24 -36.09 -24.84
C ILE A 47 10.06 -35.40 -26.20
N LYS A 48 11.13 -35.41 -27.02
CA LYS A 48 11.17 -34.77 -28.34
C LYS A 48 10.15 -35.40 -29.29
N GLU A 49 9.72 -34.64 -30.28
CA GLU A 49 8.79 -35.06 -31.35
C GLU A 49 7.42 -35.55 -30.88
N LYS A 50 7.04 -35.26 -29.64
CA LYS A 50 5.69 -35.49 -29.13
C LYS A 50 4.88 -34.19 -29.18
N PRO A 51 3.56 -34.26 -29.47
CA PRO A 51 2.71 -33.07 -29.44
C PRO A 51 2.74 -32.36 -28.07
N PHE A 52 2.72 -31.07 -28.10
CA PHE A 52 2.57 -30.23 -26.92
C PHE A 52 1.09 -30.13 -26.55
N GLU A 53 0.55 -31.23 -26.04
CA GLU A 53 -0.87 -31.38 -25.73
C GLU A 53 -1.06 -31.73 -24.25
N GLY A 54 -2.23 -31.45 -23.73
CA GLY A 54 -2.63 -31.83 -22.38
C GLY A 54 -3.97 -31.22 -21.99
N THR A 55 -4.58 -31.84 -21.00
CA THR A 55 -5.79 -31.31 -20.35
C THR A 55 -5.60 -31.35 -18.83
N ASN A 56 -6.43 -30.60 -18.09
CA ASN A 56 -6.41 -30.63 -16.63
C ASN A 56 -6.72 -32.02 -16.04
N ILE A 57 -7.40 -32.89 -16.81
CA ILE A 57 -7.78 -34.24 -16.39
C ILE A 57 -6.72 -35.26 -16.82
N ASN A 58 -6.11 -35.06 -17.99
CA ASN A 58 -5.11 -35.92 -18.57
C ASN A 58 -3.89 -35.13 -19.04
N PRO A 59 -3.00 -34.70 -18.13
CA PRO A 59 -1.81 -33.99 -18.51
C PRO A 59 -0.88 -34.86 -19.36
N THR A 60 -0.40 -34.33 -20.48
CA THR A 60 0.66 -34.99 -21.23
C THR A 60 1.96 -34.92 -20.44
N LYS A 61 2.67 -36.03 -20.37
CA LYS A 61 3.94 -36.13 -19.63
C LYS A 61 5.16 -35.93 -20.53
N ASN A 62 4.96 -35.42 -21.74
CA ASN A 62 6.06 -35.17 -22.67
C ASN A 62 6.91 -33.95 -22.31
N LEU A 63 6.30 -32.97 -21.63
CA LEU A 63 7.00 -31.87 -20.96
C LEU A 63 6.61 -31.88 -19.47
N LYS A 64 7.59 -32.07 -18.62
CA LYS A 64 7.45 -32.07 -17.18
C LYS A 64 8.52 -31.19 -16.54
N ILE A 65 8.13 -30.36 -15.58
CA ILE A 65 9.06 -29.59 -14.76
C ILE A 65 8.82 -30.00 -13.30
N THR A 66 9.84 -30.56 -12.67
CA THR A 66 9.78 -31.07 -11.29
C THR A 66 10.55 -30.12 -10.37
N LEU A 67 9.90 -29.59 -9.35
CA LEU A 67 10.52 -28.76 -8.31
C LEU A 67 11.47 -29.62 -7.45
N LEU A 68 12.73 -29.18 -7.33
CA LEU A 68 13.77 -29.83 -6.53
C LEU A 68 13.79 -29.22 -5.12
N SER A 69 12.89 -29.65 -4.26
CA SER A 69 12.82 -29.21 -2.87
C SER A 69 13.02 -30.40 -1.93
N ASN A 70 13.73 -30.18 -0.82
CA ASN A 70 13.89 -31.16 0.25
C ASN A 70 12.74 -31.15 1.26
N VAL A 71 11.75 -30.28 1.09
CA VAL A 71 10.68 -30.04 2.04
C VAL A 71 9.38 -30.66 1.54
N ASP A 72 8.80 -31.50 2.38
CA ASP A 72 7.45 -32.08 2.26
C ASP A 72 7.19 -32.98 1.03
N LYS A 73 7.23 -34.29 1.25
CA LYS A 73 7.01 -35.32 0.21
C LYS A 73 5.56 -35.38 -0.29
N ASP A 74 4.62 -34.75 0.43
CA ASP A 74 3.18 -34.84 0.15
C ASP A 74 2.65 -33.71 -0.75
N ARG A 75 3.53 -32.80 -1.19
CA ARG A 75 3.15 -31.70 -2.10
C ARG A 75 3.27 -32.10 -3.55
N GLN A 76 2.38 -31.52 -4.40
CA GLN A 76 2.57 -31.56 -5.85
C GLN A 76 3.90 -30.88 -6.19
N ARG A 77 4.76 -31.57 -6.92
CA ARG A 77 6.09 -31.06 -7.31
C ARG A 77 6.24 -30.88 -8.82
N ASP A 78 5.33 -31.45 -9.56
CA ASP A 78 5.40 -31.56 -11.00
C ASP A 78 4.44 -30.54 -11.65
N TRP A 79 4.97 -29.73 -12.52
CA TRP A 79 4.21 -28.93 -13.45
C TRP A 79 4.13 -29.65 -14.81
N TYR A 80 2.94 -29.63 -15.40
CA TYR A 80 2.68 -30.07 -16.76
C TYR A 80 1.90 -29.02 -17.53
N TYR A 81 2.02 -29.02 -18.86
CA TYR A 81 1.23 -28.14 -19.69
C TYR A 81 -0.28 -28.30 -19.43
N LYS A 82 -0.99 -27.18 -19.24
CA LYS A 82 -2.41 -27.11 -18.83
C LYS A 82 -2.76 -27.80 -17.49
N HIS A 83 -1.77 -28.12 -16.68
CA HIS A 83 -1.98 -28.63 -15.32
C HIS A 83 -1.30 -27.71 -14.30
N PRO A 84 -1.93 -26.58 -14.02
CA PRO A 84 -1.36 -25.59 -13.11
C PRO A 84 -1.36 -26.07 -11.66
N GLU A 85 -0.66 -25.33 -10.80
CA GLU A 85 -0.66 -25.53 -9.35
C GLU A 85 -2.10 -25.53 -8.78
N VAL A 86 -2.33 -26.38 -7.76
CA VAL A 86 -3.66 -26.58 -7.15
C VAL A 86 -3.99 -25.48 -6.14
N ARG A 87 -3.01 -25.09 -5.31
CA ARG A 87 -3.19 -24.17 -4.20
C ARG A 87 -2.56 -22.82 -4.50
N ASN A 88 -2.96 -22.21 -5.63
CA ASN A 88 -2.55 -20.84 -5.97
C ASN A 88 -3.15 -19.84 -4.98
N MET A 89 -2.31 -18.95 -4.48
CA MET A 89 -2.69 -17.96 -3.48
C MET A 89 -3.34 -16.71 -4.09
N ASN A 90 -3.62 -16.71 -5.39
CA ASN A 90 -4.20 -15.60 -6.12
C ASN A 90 -3.36 -14.32 -6.04
N GLY A 91 -3.99 -13.17 -6.24
CA GLY A 91 -3.38 -11.84 -6.12
C GLY A 91 -3.49 -11.01 -7.38
N ASN A 92 -3.73 -11.64 -8.55
CA ASN A 92 -4.00 -10.90 -9.76
C ASN A 92 -5.43 -10.35 -9.73
N ILE A 93 -5.57 -9.03 -9.85
CA ILE A 93 -6.86 -8.35 -9.70
C ILE A 93 -7.52 -8.25 -11.07
N SER A 94 -8.74 -8.81 -11.18
CA SER A 94 -9.55 -8.72 -12.40
C SER A 94 -10.88 -8.05 -12.12
N GLY A 95 -11.24 -7.07 -12.96
CA GLY A 95 -12.57 -6.47 -13.05
C GLY A 95 -13.08 -5.81 -11.75
N PHE A 96 -13.38 -4.54 -11.81
CA PHE A 96 -13.71 -3.74 -10.64
C PHE A 96 -15.20 -3.64 -10.33
N ASP A 97 -16.04 -4.07 -11.25
CA ASP A 97 -17.50 -4.17 -11.07
C ASP A 97 -17.93 -5.59 -10.65
N ILE A 98 -16.98 -6.43 -10.25
CA ILE A 98 -17.17 -7.80 -9.77
C ILE A 98 -17.13 -7.80 -8.24
N PRO A 99 -17.94 -8.62 -7.54
CA PRO A 99 -17.82 -8.77 -6.08
C PRO A 99 -16.40 -9.04 -5.63
N LEU A 100 -15.98 -8.49 -4.47
CA LEU A 100 -14.61 -8.60 -3.94
C LEU A 100 -14.07 -10.04 -3.94
N ASN A 101 -14.93 -11.03 -3.63
CA ASN A 101 -14.54 -12.44 -3.58
C ASN A 101 -14.11 -13.00 -4.96
N ASP A 102 -14.60 -12.45 -6.06
CA ASP A 102 -14.38 -12.95 -7.42
C ASP A 102 -13.33 -12.14 -8.19
N ARG A 103 -12.80 -11.08 -7.58
CA ARG A 103 -11.84 -10.16 -8.22
C ARG A 103 -10.45 -10.77 -8.42
N PHE A 104 -10.08 -11.74 -7.58
CA PHE A 104 -8.76 -12.33 -7.64
C PHE A 104 -8.69 -13.47 -8.64
N LYS A 105 -7.70 -13.38 -9.51
CA LYS A 105 -7.29 -14.46 -10.41
C LYS A 105 -5.94 -15.03 -9.94
N ARG A 106 -5.52 -16.12 -10.58
CA ARG A 106 -4.25 -16.77 -10.30
C ARG A 106 -3.11 -15.77 -10.32
N GLY A 107 -2.26 -15.86 -9.31
CA GLY A 107 -1.09 -15.04 -9.13
C GLY A 107 0.20 -15.85 -9.20
N LEU A 108 1.31 -15.21 -8.83
CA LEU A 108 2.64 -15.80 -8.86
C LEU A 108 2.83 -16.88 -7.77
N TYR A 109 2.17 -16.73 -6.60
CA TYR A 109 2.46 -17.61 -5.48
C TYR A 109 1.47 -18.76 -5.36
N SER A 110 2.01 -19.94 -5.06
CA SER A 110 1.27 -21.13 -4.66
C SER A 110 1.91 -21.79 -3.46
N LEU A 111 1.13 -22.56 -2.71
CA LEU A 111 1.65 -23.36 -1.60
C LEU A 111 2.46 -24.57 -2.08
N GLU A 112 2.38 -24.92 -3.36
CA GLU A 112 3.24 -25.90 -4.02
C GLU A 112 4.64 -25.37 -4.32
N GLY A 113 4.83 -24.03 -4.35
CA GLY A 113 6.12 -23.37 -4.61
C GLY A 113 6.45 -23.19 -6.08
N PHE A 114 5.44 -23.20 -6.95
CA PHE A 114 5.58 -22.87 -8.36
C PHE A 114 4.30 -22.24 -8.93
N ALA A 115 4.43 -21.52 -10.04
CA ALA A 115 3.31 -20.98 -10.82
C ALA A 115 3.65 -20.87 -12.30
N SER A 116 2.64 -20.74 -13.14
CA SER A 116 2.82 -20.51 -14.57
C SER A 116 1.90 -19.43 -15.11
N PHE A 117 2.43 -18.67 -16.08
CA PHE A 117 1.69 -17.65 -16.83
C PHE A 117 1.70 -18.02 -18.30
N ASP A 118 0.52 -18.06 -18.89
CA ASP A 118 0.33 -18.28 -20.33
C ASP A 118 0.20 -16.92 -21.01
N ASP A 119 1.17 -16.59 -21.86
CA ASP A 119 1.26 -15.35 -22.61
C ASP A 119 0.81 -15.51 -24.06
N SER A 120 0.33 -16.70 -24.44
CA SER A 120 0.02 -17.08 -25.81
C SER A 120 -1.04 -16.21 -26.49
N ASP A 121 -2.00 -15.70 -25.71
CA ASP A 121 -3.14 -14.92 -26.20
C ASP A 121 -2.95 -13.40 -26.09
N THR A 122 -1.79 -12.92 -25.61
CA THR A 122 -1.49 -11.49 -25.54
C THR A 122 -0.90 -10.97 -26.86
N TYR A 123 -1.10 -9.68 -27.13
CA TYR A 123 -0.47 -9.03 -28.28
C TYR A 123 1.04 -8.86 -28.06
N LEU A 124 1.78 -8.91 -29.17
CA LEU A 124 3.17 -8.48 -29.23
C LEU A 124 3.24 -6.95 -29.39
N LEU A 125 4.39 -6.38 -29.04
CA LEU A 125 4.70 -4.96 -29.19
C LEU A 125 5.84 -4.80 -30.18
N ASP A 126 5.64 -4.01 -31.23
CA ASP A 126 6.73 -3.62 -32.10
C ASP A 126 7.64 -2.55 -31.46
N LYS A 127 8.63 -2.08 -32.21
CA LYS A 127 9.60 -1.08 -31.72
C LYS A 127 8.97 0.27 -31.40
N ASP A 128 7.84 0.57 -32.01
CA ASP A 128 7.11 1.82 -31.86
C ASP A 128 6.01 1.69 -30.77
N GLY A 129 5.90 0.51 -30.16
CA GLY A 129 4.90 0.19 -29.14
C GLY A 129 3.53 -0.17 -29.72
N THR A 130 3.40 -0.39 -31.03
CA THR A 130 2.15 -0.81 -31.66
C THR A 130 1.89 -2.28 -31.39
N LEU A 131 0.61 -2.62 -31.16
CA LEU A 131 0.19 -3.99 -30.91
C LEU A 131 0.17 -4.81 -32.19
N LEU A 132 0.80 -5.98 -32.18
CA LEU A 132 0.85 -6.96 -33.25
C LEU A 132 0.23 -8.28 -32.82
N GLU A 133 -0.51 -8.92 -33.72
CA GLU A 133 -1.02 -10.27 -33.47
C GLU A 133 0.11 -11.30 -33.44
N ARG A 134 -0.05 -12.33 -32.63
CA ARG A 134 0.88 -13.45 -32.60
C ARG A 134 0.67 -14.39 -33.79
N PRO A 135 1.72 -15.10 -34.25
CA PRO A 135 1.55 -16.20 -35.22
C PRO A 135 0.60 -17.27 -34.66
N ALA A 136 -0.34 -17.73 -35.49
CA ALA A 136 -1.34 -18.68 -35.07
C ALA A 136 -0.75 -20.00 -34.55
N GLY A 137 -1.23 -20.47 -33.41
CA GLY A 137 -0.84 -21.75 -32.80
C GLY A 137 0.48 -21.71 -32.01
N ASN A 138 1.13 -20.56 -31.91
CA ASN A 138 2.29 -20.40 -31.03
C ASN A 138 1.84 -20.42 -29.56
N ILE A 139 2.64 -21.07 -28.72
CA ILE A 139 2.43 -21.14 -27.27
C ILE A 139 3.63 -20.48 -26.59
N ASP A 140 3.35 -19.60 -25.63
CA ASP A 140 4.36 -18.86 -24.88
C ASP A 140 4.00 -18.91 -23.39
N ILE A 141 4.75 -19.70 -22.61
CA ILE A 141 4.45 -19.94 -21.18
C ILE A 141 5.69 -19.68 -20.34
N TYR A 142 5.49 -18.99 -19.24
CA TYR A 142 6.51 -18.71 -18.23
C TYR A 142 6.20 -19.51 -16.97
N VAL A 143 7.11 -20.41 -16.61
CA VAL A 143 6.98 -21.27 -15.41
C VAL A 143 8.00 -20.82 -14.38
N PHE A 144 7.52 -20.48 -13.18
CA PHE A 144 8.32 -20.06 -12.03
C PHE A 144 8.39 -21.20 -11.03
N MET A 145 9.61 -21.66 -10.70
CA MET A 145 9.89 -22.72 -9.73
C MET A 145 10.74 -22.13 -8.60
N TYR A 146 10.15 -21.82 -7.45
CA TYR A 146 10.79 -20.99 -6.40
C TYR A 146 10.70 -21.61 -4.98
N ASP A 147 9.97 -22.71 -4.78
CA ASP A 147 9.70 -23.33 -3.47
C ASP A 147 9.13 -22.31 -2.45
N LYS A 148 9.96 -21.80 -1.55
CA LYS A 148 9.58 -20.79 -0.54
C LYS A 148 10.21 -19.42 -0.77
N ASP A 149 10.99 -19.28 -1.82
CA ASP A 149 11.71 -18.03 -2.12
C ASP A 149 10.80 -16.99 -2.82
N PHE A 150 9.69 -16.64 -2.17
CA PHE A 150 8.65 -15.77 -2.71
C PHE A 150 9.17 -14.41 -3.19
N LYS A 151 10.08 -13.78 -2.43
CA LYS A 151 10.64 -12.47 -2.77
C LYS A 151 11.54 -12.53 -4.00
N GLU A 152 12.33 -13.61 -4.14
CA GLU A 152 13.17 -13.83 -5.31
C GLU A 152 12.32 -14.11 -6.56
N ALA A 153 11.27 -14.93 -6.41
CA ALA A 153 10.30 -15.19 -7.49
C ALA A 153 9.65 -13.91 -7.99
N LEU A 154 9.28 -12.99 -7.11
CA LEU A 154 8.69 -11.72 -7.47
C LEU A 154 9.69 -10.81 -8.20
N THR A 155 10.94 -10.76 -7.75
CA THR A 155 12.01 -10.04 -8.42
C THR A 155 12.26 -10.59 -9.84
N ASP A 156 12.24 -11.92 -9.99
CA ASP A 156 12.40 -12.56 -11.30
C ASP A 156 11.19 -12.33 -12.21
N TYR A 157 9.98 -12.31 -11.64
CA TYR A 157 8.78 -11.90 -12.38
C TYR A 157 8.92 -10.46 -12.93
N PHE A 158 9.44 -9.53 -12.14
CA PHE A 158 9.64 -8.14 -12.58
C PHE A 158 10.77 -7.99 -13.60
N LYS A 159 11.82 -8.80 -13.54
CA LYS A 159 12.87 -8.83 -14.59
C LYS A 159 12.28 -9.13 -15.97
N ILE A 160 11.26 -9.98 -16.00
CA ILE A 160 10.57 -10.37 -17.24
C ILE A 160 9.49 -9.34 -17.61
N THR A 161 8.63 -9.00 -16.66
CA THR A 161 7.41 -8.21 -16.92
C THR A 161 7.58 -6.70 -16.75
N GLY A 162 8.72 -6.24 -16.27
CA GLY A 162 9.01 -4.85 -15.95
C GLY A 162 8.80 -4.51 -14.47
N PHE A 163 9.75 -3.75 -13.93
CA PHE A 163 9.69 -3.25 -12.57
C PHE A 163 8.62 -2.16 -12.41
N PRO A 164 8.06 -2.02 -11.20
CA PRO A 164 7.17 -0.91 -10.89
C PRO A 164 7.92 0.43 -10.95
N GLU A 165 7.24 1.47 -11.39
CA GLU A 165 7.80 2.81 -11.42
C GLU A 165 7.63 3.54 -10.08
N LEU A 166 8.57 4.43 -9.75
CA LEU A 166 8.46 5.29 -8.58
C LEU A 166 7.42 6.38 -8.85
N LEU A 167 6.35 6.42 -8.07
CA LEU A 167 5.30 7.43 -8.20
C LEU A 167 5.73 8.79 -7.63
N PRO A 168 5.05 9.90 -8.01
CA PRO A 168 5.30 11.21 -7.43
C PRO A 168 5.02 11.19 -5.91
N ARG A 169 5.85 11.91 -5.12
CA ARG A 169 5.73 11.91 -3.65
C ARG A 169 4.36 12.35 -3.16
N TYR A 170 3.70 13.29 -3.84
CA TYR A 170 2.38 13.76 -3.46
C TYR A 170 1.30 12.67 -3.46
N ALA A 171 1.51 11.61 -4.25
CA ALA A 171 0.59 10.47 -4.28
C ALA A 171 0.55 9.68 -2.97
N LEU A 172 1.55 9.80 -2.10
CA LEU A 172 1.59 9.13 -0.80
C LEU A 172 0.87 9.85 0.32
N GLY A 173 0.46 11.10 0.12
CA GLY A 173 -0.31 11.88 1.10
C GLY A 173 -1.80 11.53 1.10
N ASN A 174 -2.60 12.40 1.69
CA ASN A 174 -4.05 12.22 1.78
C ASN A 174 -4.74 12.74 0.52
N TRP A 175 -5.57 11.90 -0.11
CA TRP A 175 -6.37 12.26 -1.26
C TRP A 175 -7.82 12.47 -0.88
N TRP A 176 -8.41 13.53 -1.41
CA TRP A 176 -9.84 13.76 -1.36
C TRP A 176 -10.46 13.53 -2.72
N SER A 177 -11.44 12.66 -2.77
CA SER A 177 -12.27 12.38 -3.94
C SER A 177 -13.69 12.09 -3.48
N ARG A 178 -14.67 12.58 -4.20
CA ARG A 178 -16.08 12.30 -3.93
C ARG A 178 -16.93 12.49 -5.17
N ASN A 179 -17.86 11.59 -5.44
CA ASN A 179 -18.81 11.75 -6.55
C ASN A 179 -19.94 12.69 -6.15
N ILE A 180 -19.63 13.97 -6.02
CA ILE A 180 -20.56 15.07 -5.82
C ILE A 180 -20.17 16.25 -6.69
N THR A 181 -21.11 17.14 -6.93
CA THR A 181 -20.86 18.36 -7.69
C THR A 181 -20.09 19.38 -6.84
N TYR A 182 -18.89 19.72 -7.30
CA TYR A 182 -18.14 20.85 -6.79
C TYR A 182 -18.15 22.02 -7.78
N ASP A 183 -18.06 23.22 -7.26
CA ASP A 183 -17.79 24.44 -8.00
C ASP A 183 -16.57 25.16 -7.38
N ASP A 184 -16.16 26.27 -7.99
CA ASP A 184 -15.04 27.11 -7.51
C ASP A 184 -15.12 27.45 -6.02
N LYS A 185 -16.32 27.74 -5.53
CA LYS A 185 -16.55 28.17 -4.16
C LYS A 185 -16.51 26.98 -3.20
N SER A 186 -17.27 25.94 -3.47
CA SER A 186 -17.43 24.78 -2.59
C SER A 186 -16.13 23.98 -2.44
N ILE A 187 -15.30 23.90 -3.50
CA ILE A 187 -13.99 23.24 -3.39
C ILE A 187 -13.02 24.02 -2.51
N MET A 188 -13.04 25.36 -2.57
CA MET A 188 -12.22 26.20 -1.70
C MET A 188 -12.71 26.18 -0.25
N GLU A 189 -14.03 26.11 -0.03
CA GLU A 189 -14.63 25.92 1.30
C GLU A 189 -14.22 24.57 1.90
N LEU A 190 -14.20 23.52 1.11
CA LEU A 190 -13.72 22.20 1.52
C LEU A 190 -12.25 22.27 2.00
N ILE A 191 -11.37 22.86 1.18
CA ILE A 191 -9.95 23.04 1.53
C ILE A 191 -9.80 23.85 2.82
N HIS A 192 -10.55 24.94 2.95
CA HIS A 192 -10.53 25.77 4.15
C HIS A 192 -10.94 24.97 5.42
N ASN A 193 -11.95 24.12 5.30
CA ASN A 193 -12.37 23.27 6.42
C ASN A 193 -11.30 22.26 6.83
N PHE A 194 -10.58 21.64 5.88
CA PHE A 194 -9.41 20.80 6.16
C PHE A 194 -8.31 21.60 6.88
N GLU A 195 -7.96 22.79 6.38
CA GLU A 195 -6.97 23.68 7.00
C GLU A 195 -7.39 24.10 8.43
N LYS A 196 -8.65 24.47 8.63
CA LYS A 196 -9.20 24.85 9.94
C LYS A 196 -9.11 23.71 10.96
N LYS A 197 -9.26 22.48 10.52
CA LYS A 197 -9.11 21.27 11.35
C LYS A 197 -7.66 20.78 11.43
N ARG A 198 -6.72 21.46 10.77
CA ARG A 198 -5.31 21.07 10.66
C ARG A 198 -5.16 19.63 10.12
N ILE A 199 -5.99 19.29 9.15
CA ILE A 199 -5.92 18.01 8.45
C ILE A 199 -5.29 18.27 7.07
N PRO A 200 -4.12 17.71 6.78
CA PRO A 200 -3.44 17.97 5.52
C PRO A 200 -4.07 17.20 4.36
N LEU A 201 -3.99 17.79 3.17
CA LEU A 201 -4.33 17.17 1.89
C LEU A 201 -3.14 17.27 0.93
N SER A 202 -2.97 16.27 0.07
CA SER A 202 -1.99 16.31 -1.02
C SER A 202 -2.64 16.34 -2.40
N VAL A 203 -3.84 15.76 -2.53
CA VAL A 203 -4.55 15.61 -3.80
C VAL A 203 -6.03 15.90 -3.61
N ILE A 204 -6.60 16.61 -4.56
CA ILE A 204 -8.03 16.69 -4.82
C ILE A 204 -8.29 16.10 -6.20
N LEU A 205 -9.25 15.18 -6.27
CA LEU A 205 -9.66 14.56 -7.50
C LEU A 205 -11.14 14.91 -7.75
N LEU A 206 -11.39 15.62 -8.84
CA LEU A 206 -12.73 16.03 -9.26
C LEU A 206 -13.38 14.90 -10.06
N ASP A 207 -14.56 14.49 -9.63
CA ASP A 207 -15.37 13.48 -10.29
C ASP A 207 -16.13 14.08 -11.48
N ASN A 208 -16.86 13.27 -12.23
CA ASN A 208 -17.46 13.53 -13.53
C ASN A 208 -18.16 14.89 -13.74
N ASP A 209 -18.63 15.57 -12.69
CA ASP A 209 -19.32 16.85 -12.84
C ASP A 209 -18.40 18.03 -13.21
N TRP A 210 -17.08 17.83 -13.25
CA TRP A 210 -16.13 18.83 -13.73
C TRP A 210 -16.39 19.20 -15.21
N HIS A 211 -16.95 18.27 -16.01
CA HIS A 211 -17.36 18.51 -17.41
C HIS A 211 -18.88 18.59 -17.56
N TYR A 212 -19.35 18.98 -18.73
CA TYR A 212 -20.78 19.03 -19.03
C TYR A 212 -21.36 17.61 -19.15
N ARG A 213 -22.24 17.24 -18.22
CA ARG A 213 -22.92 15.93 -18.23
C ARG A 213 -24.30 15.96 -18.89
N ASN A 214 -24.89 17.14 -19.04
CA ASN A 214 -26.20 17.31 -19.65
C ASN A 214 -26.10 18.37 -20.74
N VAL A 215 -26.31 17.99 -21.99
CA VAL A 215 -26.23 18.90 -23.15
C VAL A 215 -27.40 18.58 -24.10
N GLY A 216 -28.34 19.53 -24.21
CA GLY A 216 -29.58 19.31 -24.98
C GLY A 216 -30.38 18.11 -24.44
N ASP A 217 -30.65 17.14 -25.31
CA ASP A 217 -31.36 15.91 -24.95
C ASP A 217 -30.47 14.84 -24.31
N LEU A 218 -29.13 14.99 -24.38
CA LEU A 218 -28.18 14.07 -23.79
C LEU A 218 -28.13 14.28 -22.26
N LYS A 219 -28.25 13.17 -21.50
CA LYS A 219 -28.25 13.18 -20.04
C LYS A 219 -27.23 12.23 -19.47
N ASP A 220 -26.67 12.59 -18.33
CA ASP A 220 -25.72 11.80 -17.55
C ASP A 220 -24.52 11.27 -18.36
N LEU A 221 -24.02 12.09 -19.29
CA LEU A 221 -22.83 11.78 -20.10
C LEU A 221 -21.66 11.43 -19.19
N ARG A 222 -20.99 10.34 -19.53
CA ARG A 222 -19.75 9.91 -18.87
C ARG A 222 -18.53 10.44 -19.59
N SER A 223 -18.60 10.49 -20.92
CA SER A 223 -17.55 11.09 -21.75
C SER A 223 -17.80 12.58 -21.94
N GLY A 224 -16.79 13.39 -21.64
CA GLY A 224 -16.79 14.83 -21.83
C GLY A 224 -15.42 15.40 -21.43
N PHE A 225 -14.93 16.35 -22.24
CA PHE A 225 -13.56 16.86 -22.08
C PHE A 225 -13.54 18.40 -22.04
N THR A 226 -14.70 19.02 -21.86
CA THR A 226 -14.86 20.46 -21.71
C THR A 226 -15.27 20.81 -20.30
N PHE A 227 -14.49 21.63 -19.59
CA PHE A 227 -14.88 22.09 -18.28
C PHE A 227 -16.26 22.74 -18.28
N ASN A 228 -17.07 22.36 -17.30
CA ASN A 228 -18.36 23.00 -17.06
C ASN A 228 -18.15 24.42 -16.50
N THR A 229 -18.24 25.41 -17.39
CA THR A 229 -17.99 26.82 -17.02
C THR A 229 -19.03 27.41 -16.09
N ASN A 230 -20.19 26.76 -15.91
CA ASN A 230 -21.15 27.15 -14.87
C ASN A 230 -20.63 26.84 -13.47
N LEU A 231 -19.77 25.80 -13.31
CA LEU A 231 -19.17 25.41 -12.05
C LEU A 231 -17.76 26.00 -11.90
N PHE A 232 -16.97 25.98 -12.98
CA PHE A 232 -15.61 26.49 -13.03
C PHE A 232 -15.49 27.52 -14.17
N PRO A 233 -15.90 28.78 -13.96
CA PRO A 233 -15.87 29.80 -15.01
C PRO A 233 -14.47 30.04 -15.62
N LYS A 234 -13.45 29.86 -14.81
CA LYS A 234 -12.04 30.03 -15.19
C LYS A 234 -11.20 28.86 -14.62
N PRO A 235 -11.23 27.68 -15.27
CA PRO A 235 -10.64 26.45 -14.71
C PRO A 235 -9.16 26.61 -14.33
N SER A 236 -8.36 27.26 -15.16
CA SER A 236 -6.93 27.47 -14.88
C SER A 236 -6.69 28.33 -13.64
N GLU A 237 -7.51 29.37 -13.39
CA GLU A 237 -7.40 30.18 -12.16
C GLU A 237 -7.83 29.36 -10.93
N SER A 238 -8.87 28.53 -11.06
CA SER A 238 -9.35 27.66 -9.99
C SER A 238 -8.29 26.64 -9.59
N ILE A 239 -7.70 25.95 -10.56
CA ILE A 239 -6.62 24.98 -10.34
C ILE A 239 -5.39 25.64 -9.72
N LYS A 240 -5.01 26.83 -10.22
CA LYS A 240 -3.90 27.61 -9.66
C LYS A 240 -4.10 27.91 -8.17
N LYS A 241 -5.31 28.33 -7.75
CA LYS A 241 -5.63 28.56 -6.33
C LYS A 241 -5.47 27.31 -5.48
N ILE A 242 -5.83 26.15 -6.01
CA ILE A 242 -5.63 24.86 -5.33
C ILE A 242 -4.12 24.53 -5.24
N HIS A 243 -3.35 24.76 -6.29
CA HIS A 243 -1.90 24.59 -6.29
C HIS A 243 -1.18 25.50 -5.30
N GLU A 244 -1.66 26.75 -5.11
CA GLU A 244 -1.14 27.67 -4.10
C GLU A 244 -1.30 27.13 -2.66
N LYS A 245 -2.21 26.17 -2.46
CA LYS A 245 -2.38 25.40 -1.22
C LYS A 245 -1.48 24.15 -1.14
N ASN A 246 -0.59 23.95 -2.10
CA ASN A 246 0.25 22.75 -2.27
C ASN A 246 -0.58 21.44 -2.44
N ILE A 247 -1.72 21.52 -3.08
CA ILE A 247 -2.58 20.38 -3.39
C ILE A 247 -2.56 20.16 -4.90
N ARG A 248 -2.46 18.90 -5.32
CA ARG A 248 -2.51 18.49 -6.73
C ARG A 248 -3.94 18.19 -7.16
N VAL A 249 -4.23 18.42 -8.44
CA VAL A 249 -5.57 18.28 -9.00
C VAL A 249 -5.59 17.13 -10.02
N GLY A 250 -6.44 16.13 -9.77
CA GLY A 250 -6.78 15.09 -10.72
C GLY A 250 -8.20 15.24 -11.26
N LEU A 251 -8.44 14.71 -12.45
CA LEU A 251 -9.77 14.64 -13.06
C LEU A 251 -10.13 13.20 -13.42
N VAL A 252 -11.39 12.81 -13.17
CA VAL A 252 -11.95 11.58 -13.73
C VAL A 252 -12.20 11.77 -15.21
N VAL A 253 -11.75 10.83 -16.04
CA VAL A 253 -11.96 10.81 -17.49
C VAL A 253 -12.44 9.43 -17.94
N ASP A 254 -13.50 9.41 -18.73
CA ASP A 254 -14.03 8.18 -19.34
C ASP A 254 -14.34 8.41 -20.82
N PRO A 255 -13.53 7.93 -21.75
CA PRO A 255 -13.77 8.10 -23.18
C PRO A 255 -14.72 7.05 -23.78
N THR A 256 -15.38 6.22 -22.99
CA THR A 256 -16.18 5.06 -23.47
C THR A 256 -17.24 5.45 -24.50
N GLU A 257 -17.93 6.59 -24.29
CA GLU A 257 -19.00 7.05 -25.20
C GLU A 257 -18.46 7.78 -26.43
N GLY A 258 -17.14 8.07 -26.46
CA GLY A 258 -16.47 8.76 -27.55
C GLY A 258 -16.39 10.28 -27.38
N PHE A 259 -16.09 10.99 -28.48
CA PHE A 259 -15.94 12.45 -28.50
C PHE A 259 -17.15 13.07 -29.14
N TYR A 260 -17.82 13.95 -28.39
CA TYR A 260 -19.07 14.55 -28.82
C TYR A 260 -18.87 15.88 -29.55
N PRO A 261 -19.73 16.22 -30.56
CA PRO A 261 -19.65 17.47 -31.30
C PRO A 261 -19.77 18.75 -30.47
N HIS A 262 -20.33 18.65 -29.25
CA HIS A 262 -20.47 19.79 -28.34
C HIS A 262 -19.21 20.05 -27.48
N ASP A 263 -18.23 19.14 -27.50
CA ASP A 263 -16.96 19.40 -26.80
C ASP A 263 -16.18 20.51 -27.49
N ALA A 264 -15.58 21.39 -26.70
CA ALA A 264 -14.85 22.58 -27.19
C ALA A 264 -13.73 22.25 -28.16
N TYR A 265 -13.17 21.06 -28.07
CA TYR A 265 -12.02 20.62 -28.90
C TYR A 265 -12.42 19.62 -30.00
N TYR A 266 -13.72 19.34 -30.16
CA TYR A 266 -14.23 18.38 -31.14
C TYR A 266 -13.81 18.73 -32.58
N GLN A 267 -13.92 20.01 -32.98
CA GLN A 267 -13.57 20.43 -34.34
C GLN A 267 -12.10 20.11 -34.66
N LYS A 268 -11.19 20.38 -33.70
CA LYS A 268 -9.77 20.05 -33.86
C LYS A 268 -9.54 18.53 -33.95
N ALA A 269 -10.30 17.73 -33.21
CA ALA A 269 -10.25 16.28 -33.26
C ALA A 269 -10.76 15.74 -34.61
N ALA A 270 -11.89 16.27 -35.10
CA ALA A 270 -12.48 15.90 -36.37
C ALA A 270 -11.55 16.25 -37.58
N GLU A 271 -10.92 17.43 -37.55
CA GLU A 271 -9.90 17.83 -38.54
C GLU A 271 -8.70 16.90 -38.53
N TYR A 272 -8.18 16.53 -37.35
CA TYR A 272 -7.06 15.60 -37.23
C TYR A 272 -7.38 14.21 -37.77
N LEU A 273 -8.63 13.76 -37.64
CA LEU A 273 -9.07 12.45 -38.11
C LEU A 273 -9.69 12.49 -39.52
N GLU A 274 -9.71 13.66 -40.16
CA GLU A 274 -10.30 13.86 -41.51
C GLU A 274 -11.80 13.48 -41.56
N ILE A 275 -12.53 13.76 -40.46
CA ILE A 275 -13.98 13.47 -40.34
C ILE A 275 -14.76 14.72 -40.72
N SER A 276 -15.61 14.61 -41.74
CA SER A 276 -16.40 15.72 -42.28
C SER A 276 -17.81 15.84 -41.70
N ASN A 277 -18.33 14.79 -41.07
CA ASN A 277 -19.68 14.76 -40.47
C ASN A 277 -19.62 15.14 -38.99
N ASN A 278 -20.63 15.88 -38.53
CA ASN A 278 -20.76 16.29 -37.14
C ASN A 278 -21.43 15.18 -36.28
N SER A 279 -20.75 14.03 -36.14
CA SER A 279 -21.21 12.85 -35.43
C SER A 279 -20.24 12.48 -34.30
N VAL A 280 -20.68 11.70 -33.31
CA VAL A 280 -19.82 11.21 -32.23
C VAL A 280 -18.68 10.39 -32.81
N ILE A 281 -17.45 10.76 -32.49
CA ILE A 281 -16.25 10.00 -32.84
C ILE A 281 -16.10 8.86 -31.81
N LYS A 282 -16.22 7.62 -32.28
CA LYS A 282 -16.09 6.45 -31.39
C LYS A 282 -14.66 6.31 -30.88
N PHE A 283 -14.53 6.03 -29.57
CA PHE A 283 -13.24 5.77 -28.96
C PHE A 283 -12.85 4.29 -29.12
N ASP A 284 -11.61 4.04 -29.54
CA ASP A 284 -11.00 2.72 -29.58
C ASP A 284 -9.52 2.82 -29.21
N PRO A 285 -9.08 2.30 -28.05
CA PRO A 285 -7.69 2.37 -27.60
C PRO A 285 -6.75 1.46 -28.39
N LEU A 286 -7.24 0.62 -29.29
CA LEU A 286 -6.41 -0.16 -30.23
C LEU A 286 -6.10 0.63 -31.52
N ASN A 287 -6.75 1.77 -31.73
CA ASN A 287 -6.49 2.64 -32.88
C ASN A 287 -5.51 3.77 -32.50
N PRO A 288 -4.27 3.76 -33.03
CA PRO A 288 -3.27 4.77 -32.69
C PRO A 288 -3.68 6.22 -33.01
N LYS A 289 -4.43 6.46 -34.07
CA LYS A 289 -4.91 7.81 -34.44
C LYS A 289 -5.94 8.33 -33.43
N ILE A 290 -6.81 7.46 -32.94
CA ILE A 290 -7.78 7.81 -31.89
C ILE A 290 -7.07 8.12 -30.57
N LEU A 291 -6.06 7.32 -30.21
CA LEU A 291 -5.22 7.59 -29.02
C LEU A 291 -4.46 8.91 -29.15
N ASP A 292 -3.89 9.19 -30.32
CA ASP A 292 -3.21 10.46 -30.59
C ASP A 292 -4.13 11.66 -30.36
N VAL A 293 -5.34 11.61 -30.89
CA VAL A 293 -6.36 12.63 -30.66
C VAL A 293 -6.71 12.75 -29.18
N TYR A 294 -6.94 11.63 -28.52
CA TYR A 294 -7.26 11.61 -27.10
C TYR A 294 -6.19 12.30 -26.25
N PHE A 295 -4.92 11.98 -26.49
CA PHE A 295 -3.84 12.60 -25.74
C PHE A 295 -3.58 14.04 -26.20
N LYS A 296 -3.28 14.27 -27.48
CA LYS A 296 -2.79 15.56 -27.96
C LYS A 296 -3.84 16.65 -28.02
N VAL A 297 -5.09 16.29 -28.28
CA VAL A 297 -6.19 17.27 -28.42
C VAL A 297 -6.91 17.47 -27.08
N TYR A 298 -7.20 16.41 -26.36
CA TYR A 298 -8.01 16.50 -25.13
C TYR A 298 -7.15 16.55 -23.86
N LEU A 299 -6.37 15.52 -23.54
CA LEU A 299 -5.69 15.44 -22.25
C LEU A 299 -4.58 16.50 -22.09
N HIS A 300 -3.75 16.71 -23.12
CA HIS A 300 -2.71 17.75 -23.05
C HIS A 300 -3.30 19.15 -22.93
N THR A 301 -4.49 19.38 -23.47
CA THR A 301 -5.18 20.66 -23.29
C THR A 301 -5.65 20.82 -21.84
N LEU A 302 -6.19 19.76 -21.20
CA LEU A 302 -6.55 19.80 -19.79
C LEU A 302 -5.30 19.98 -18.89
N GLU A 303 -4.20 19.31 -19.20
CA GLU A 303 -2.92 19.53 -18.51
C GLU A 303 -2.43 20.98 -18.64
N SER A 304 -2.61 21.62 -19.80
CA SER A 304 -2.24 23.03 -19.98
C SER A 304 -3.04 23.99 -19.12
N LEU A 305 -4.21 23.59 -18.64
CA LEU A 305 -5.01 24.32 -17.66
C LEU A 305 -4.52 24.11 -16.21
N GLY A 306 -3.58 23.18 -15.99
CA GLY A 306 -2.98 22.90 -14.69
C GLY A 306 -3.33 21.54 -14.10
N VAL A 307 -4.07 20.68 -14.81
CA VAL A 307 -4.38 19.31 -14.32
C VAL A 307 -3.11 18.50 -14.17
N ASP A 308 -2.91 17.88 -13.00
CA ASP A 308 -1.69 17.16 -12.67
C ASP A 308 -1.71 15.71 -13.17
N PHE A 309 -2.86 15.02 -13.09
CA PHE A 309 -3.03 13.64 -13.52
C PHE A 309 -4.50 13.31 -13.77
N PHE A 310 -4.77 12.09 -14.26
CA PHE A 310 -6.10 11.64 -14.58
C PHE A 310 -6.46 10.33 -13.86
N TRP A 311 -7.74 10.21 -13.50
CA TRP A 311 -8.35 8.92 -13.16
C TRP A 311 -9.04 8.38 -14.41
N ASN A 312 -8.46 7.34 -14.97
CA ASN A 312 -9.01 6.61 -16.11
C ASN A 312 -10.13 5.66 -15.65
N ASP A 313 -11.38 6.02 -15.93
CA ASP A 313 -12.56 5.17 -15.61
C ASP A 313 -13.05 4.36 -16.83
N TYR A 314 -12.25 4.24 -17.89
CA TYR A 314 -12.56 3.46 -19.08
C TYR A 314 -12.74 1.98 -18.75
N LYS A 315 -13.88 1.39 -19.17
CA LYS A 315 -14.26 0.00 -18.85
C LYS A 315 -13.91 -1.02 -19.91
N GLY A 316 -13.57 -0.58 -21.13
CA GLY A 316 -13.06 -1.40 -22.23
C GLY A 316 -13.98 -2.53 -22.68
N ASP A 317 -15.30 -2.45 -22.44
CA ASP A 317 -16.29 -3.51 -22.70
C ASP A 317 -15.86 -4.89 -22.15
N LYS A 318 -15.06 -4.90 -21.06
CA LYS A 318 -14.42 -6.07 -20.45
C LYS A 318 -13.33 -6.73 -21.32
N ASP A 319 -12.92 -6.11 -22.40
CA ASP A 319 -11.78 -6.55 -23.21
C ASP A 319 -10.46 -6.20 -22.47
N VAL A 320 -9.74 -7.23 -22.06
CA VAL A 320 -8.50 -7.11 -21.29
C VAL A 320 -7.43 -6.35 -22.07
N SER A 321 -7.32 -6.57 -23.39
CA SER A 321 -6.33 -5.90 -24.24
C SER A 321 -6.64 -4.43 -24.43
N LYS A 322 -7.91 -4.06 -24.58
CA LYS A 322 -8.33 -2.65 -24.62
C LYS A 322 -8.09 -1.94 -23.30
N MET A 323 -8.40 -2.59 -22.17
CA MET A 323 -8.11 -2.03 -20.85
C MET A 323 -6.61 -1.86 -20.65
N TRP A 324 -5.83 -2.86 -21.01
CA TRP A 324 -4.37 -2.78 -20.93
C TRP A 324 -3.81 -1.64 -21.78
N SER A 325 -4.22 -1.57 -23.05
CA SER A 325 -3.79 -0.52 -23.98
C SER A 325 -4.05 0.87 -23.43
N MET A 326 -5.25 1.07 -22.89
CA MET A 326 -5.63 2.36 -22.29
C MET A 326 -4.71 2.76 -21.14
N VAL A 327 -4.48 1.85 -20.18
CA VAL A 327 -3.59 2.10 -19.04
C VAL A 327 -2.15 2.31 -19.47
N HIS A 328 -1.65 1.45 -20.37
CA HIS A 328 -0.28 1.48 -20.86
C HIS A 328 0.04 2.81 -21.54
N TYR A 329 -0.73 3.16 -22.58
CA TYR A 329 -0.45 4.37 -23.34
C TYR A 329 -0.72 5.64 -22.52
N MET A 330 -1.75 5.65 -21.66
CA MET A 330 -2.04 6.79 -20.82
C MET A 330 -0.93 7.02 -19.75
N TYR A 331 -0.39 5.94 -19.19
CA TYR A 331 0.74 6.04 -18.28
C TYR A 331 2.00 6.59 -18.97
N HIS A 332 2.36 6.03 -20.13
CA HIS A 332 3.53 6.49 -20.89
C HIS A 332 3.36 7.92 -21.39
N ASP A 333 2.15 8.31 -21.80
CA ASP A 333 1.87 9.71 -22.14
C ASP A 333 2.04 10.62 -20.91
N SER A 334 1.61 10.19 -19.73
CA SER A 334 1.79 10.96 -18.49
C SER A 334 3.25 11.13 -18.07
N ASP A 335 4.14 10.19 -18.43
CA ASP A 335 5.60 10.20 -18.15
C ASP A 335 6.43 10.68 -19.38
N ARG A 336 5.80 11.21 -20.45
CA ARG A 336 6.44 11.61 -21.71
C ARG A 336 7.52 12.68 -21.57
N ASN A 337 7.49 13.45 -20.50
CA ASN A 337 8.43 14.53 -20.23
C ASN A 337 9.18 14.30 -18.93
N ALA A 338 10.51 14.38 -18.95
CA ALA A 338 11.32 14.24 -17.73
C ALA A 338 10.95 15.21 -16.60
N ASN A 339 10.31 16.33 -16.93
CA ASN A 339 9.86 17.33 -15.96
C ASN A 339 8.63 16.93 -15.13
N LYS A 340 7.99 15.81 -15.47
CA LYS A 340 6.83 15.27 -14.76
C LYS A 340 6.97 13.77 -14.63
N ARG A 341 6.74 13.23 -13.44
CA ARG A 341 6.68 11.79 -13.19
C ARG A 341 5.30 11.27 -13.50
N GLY A 342 5.23 10.14 -14.20
CA GLY A 342 3.96 9.52 -14.58
C GLY A 342 3.09 9.12 -13.39
N LEU A 343 1.80 9.40 -13.51
CA LEU A 343 0.78 8.97 -12.58
C LEU A 343 -0.57 8.88 -13.29
N VAL A 344 -1.21 7.74 -13.17
CA VAL A 344 -2.59 7.50 -13.63
C VAL A 344 -3.30 6.71 -12.55
N LEU A 345 -4.42 7.18 -12.05
CA LEU A 345 -5.34 6.31 -11.30
C LEU A 345 -6.20 5.58 -12.32
N SER A 346 -6.21 4.26 -12.32
CA SER A 346 -6.84 3.49 -13.39
C SER A 346 -7.58 2.27 -12.88
N ARG A 347 -8.63 1.90 -13.58
CA ARG A 347 -9.13 0.53 -13.53
C ARG A 347 -8.02 -0.33 -14.12
N GLY A 348 -7.39 -1.20 -13.32
CA GLY A 348 -6.26 -2.01 -13.76
C GLY A 348 -6.63 -3.03 -14.85
N SER A 349 -5.62 -3.48 -15.57
CA SER A 349 -5.66 -4.71 -16.34
C SER A 349 -5.01 -5.83 -15.53
N ILE A 350 -5.41 -7.07 -15.77
CA ILE A 350 -4.78 -8.24 -15.16
C ILE A 350 -3.38 -8.55 -15.72
N ILE A 351 -2.97 -7.85 -16.78
CA ILE A 351 -1.69 -8.06 -17.45
C ILE A 351 -0.65 -7.09 -16.88
N ALA A 352 0.30 -7.61 -16.12
CA ALA A 352 1.42 -6.88 -15.51
C ALA A 352 1.03 -5.50 -14.92
N PRO A 353 0.03 -5.43 -14.04
CA PRO A 353 -0.54 -4.17 -13.58
C PRO A 353 0.40 -3.37 -12.67
N GLN A 354 1.44 -4.01 -12.09
CA GLN A 354 2.43 -3.36 -11.21
C GLN A 354 3.18 -2.21 -11.90
N ARG A 355 3.24 -2.20 -13.24
CA ARG A 355 3.96 -1.17 -14.01
C ARG A 355 3.31 0.20 -13.98
N TYR A 356 2.00 0.25 -13.74
CA TYR A 356 1.20 1.46 -13.92
C TYR A 356 0.57 1.93 -12.62
N PRO A 357 1.26 2.77 -11.82
CA PRO A 357 0.64 3.36 -10.64
C PRO A 357 -0.41 4.41 -11.02
N VAL A 358 -1.58 4.44 -10.42
CA VAL A 358 -2.13 3.67 -9.29
C VAL A 358 -3.31 2.83 -9.76
N ILE A 359 -3.55 1.68 -9.15
CA ILE A 359 -4.70 0.83 -9.48
C ILE A 359 -5.87 1.14 -8.55
N TYR A 360 -7.03 1.43 -9.13
CA TYR A 360 -8.29 1.50 -8.39
C TYR A 360 -8.84 0.10 -8.12
N GLY A 361 -9.02 -0.25 -6.86
CA GLY A 361 -9.47 -1.59 -6.45
C GLY A 361 -11.00 -1.83 -6.53
N GLY A 362 -11.76 -0.83 -6.97
CA GLY A 362 -13.21 -0.90 -7.12
C GLY A 362 -14.00 -0.51 -5.88
N PRO A 363 -15.30 -0.26 -6.02
CA PRO A 363 -16.17 0.19 -4.94
C PRO A 363 -16.44 -0.92 -3.93
N THR A 364 -16.60 -0.55 -2.65
CA THR A 364 -16.88 -1.46 -1.55
C THR A 364 -18.07 -0.96 -0.72
N GLU A 365 -18.74 -1.87 -0.02
CA GLU A 365 -19.81 -1.52 0.88
C GLU A 365 -19.28 -0.94 2.20
N ILE A 366 -20.08 -0.11 2.88
CA ILE A 366 -19.77 0.48 4.19
C ILE A 366 -20.13 -0.55 5.27
N THR A 367 -19.33 -1.60 5.40
CA THR A 367 -19.54 -2.71 6.35
C THR A 367 -18.23 -3.20 6.95
N TRP A 368 -18.32 -3.83 8.14
CA TRP A 368 -17.19 -4.50 8.78
C TRP A 368 -16.64 -5.67 7.96
N GLU A 369 -17.52 -6.36 7.26
CA GLU A 369 -17.12 -7.45 6.36
C GLU A 369 -16.32 -6.93 5.18
N ALA A 370 -16.73 -5.80 4.59
CA ALA A 370 -15.99 -5.14 3.52
C ALA A 370 -14.62 -4.68 4.00
N LEU A 371 -14.51 -4.10 5.21
CA LEU A 371 -13.22 -3.71 5.80
C LEU A 371 -12.25 -4.89 5.89
N ALA A 372 -12.72 -6.07 6.31
CA ALA A 372 -11.89 -7.28 6.36
C ALA A 372 -11.46 -7.74 4.96
N LYS A 373 -12.36 -7.70 3.99
CA LYS A 373 -12.06 -8.04 2.59
C LYS A 373 -11.11 -7.05 1.93
N GLU A 374 -11.25 -5.76 2.20
CA GLU A 374 -10.34 -4.71 1.74
C GLU A 374 -8.92 -4.93 2.27
N THR A 375 -8.81 -5.24 3.56
CA THR A 375 -7.52 -5.56 4.18
C THR A 375 -6.85 -6.74 3.48
N PHE A 376 -7.60 -7.82 3.27
CA PHE A 376 -7.07 -8.99 2.56
C PHE A 376 -6.75 -8.67 1.10
N THR A 377 -7.49 -7.75 0.46
CA THR A 377 -7.23 -7.29 -0.91
C THR A 377 -5.86 -6.62 -1.02
N TYR A 378 -5.52 -5.70 -0.11
CA TYR A 378 -4.19 -5.11 -0.07
C TYR A 378 -3.08 -6.15 0.08
N ILE A 379 -3.27 -7.10 1.00
CA ILE A 379 -2.29 -8.15 1.30
C ILE A 379 -2.12 -9.08 0.10
N ASN A 380 -3.23 -9.53 -0.47
CA ASN A 380 -3.21 -10.54 -1.52
C ASN A 380 -2.71 -9.98 -2.86
N ALA A 381 -2.99 -8.70 -3.18
CA ALA A 381 -2.48 -8.04 -4.38
C ALA A 381 -0.95 -8.03 -4.45
N SER A 382 -0.29 -8.07 -3.30
CA SER A 382 1.18 -8.13 -3.21
C SER A 382 1.75 -9.43 -3.77
N ASN A 383 0.96 -10.51 -3.89
CA ASN A 383 1.37 -11.76 -4.55
C ASN A 383 1.68 -11.56 -6.05
N MET A 384 1.19 -10.50 -6.64
CA MET A 384 1.52 -10.08 -8.01
C MET A 384 2.40 -8.83 -8.04
N GLY A 385 2.96 -8.46 -6.90
CA GLY A 385 3.74 -7.25 -6.78
C GLY A 385 2.96 -5.95 -6.95
N ILE A 386 1.64 -5.99 -6.82
CA ILE A 386 0.80 -4.79 -6.88
C ILE A 386 0.88 -4.08 -5.53
N SER A 387 1.70 -3.03 -5.45
CA SER A 387 1.79 -2.18 -4.26
C SER A 387 0.84 -0.98 -4.36
N TRP A 388 0.76 -0.33 -5.50
CA TRP A 388 0.00 0.92 -5.67
C TRP A 388 -1.49 0.67 -5.91
N LEU A 389 -2.16 0.14 -4.89
CA LEU A 389 -3.59 -0.12 -4.88
C LEU A 389 -4.30 0.96 -4.06
N SER A 390 -5.38 1.52 -4.62
CA SER A 390 -6.27 2.49 -3.97
C SER A 390 -7.65 1.91 -3.78
N LEU A 391 -8.08 1.75 -2.54
CA LEU A 391 -9.46 1.44 -2.17
C LEU A 391 -10.17 2.70 -1.66
N ASP A 392 -11.50 2.64 -1.52
CA ASP A 392 -12.32 3.77 -1.10
C ASP A 392 -12.36 3.88 0.43
N VAL A 393 -11.47 4.67 1.03
CA VAL A 393 -11.44 4.87 2.49
C VAL A 393 -12.76 5.49 2.97
N GLY A 394 -13.36 4.85 3.96
CA GLY A 394 -14.70 5.17 4.45
C GLY A 394 -15.81 4.34 3.77
N GLY A 395 -15.46 3.45 2.83
CA GLY A 395 -16.40 2.68 2.01
C GLY A 395 -17.12 3.52 0.96
N ASN A 396 -17.57 2.91 -0.12
CA ASN A 396 -18.14 3.61 -1.28
C ASN A 396 -19.65 3.78 -1.18
N HIS A 397 -20.40 2.71 -0.88
CA HIS A 397 -21.86 2.70 -0.97
C HIS A 397 -22.49 1.70 0.00
N GLY A 398 -23.83 1.77 0.12
CA GLY A 398 -24.60 0.83 0.94
C GLY A 398 -24.21 0.85 2.43
N GLY A 399 -24.57 -0.20 3.14
CA GLY A 399 -24.16 -0.42 4.53
C GLY A 399 -24.70 0.60 5.53
N ILE A 400 -23.96 0.79 6.63
CA ILE A 400 -24.33 1.69 7.72
C ILE A 400 -23.14 2.60 8.05
N GLU A 401 -23.36 3.91 7.97
CA GLU A 401 -22.40 4.92 8.42
C GLU A 401 -22.32 4.92 9.95
N GLU A 402 -21.25 4.37 10.49
CA GLU A 402 -20.96 4.37 11.93
C GLU A 402 -19.54 4.88 12.24
N SER A 403 -19.39 5.59 13.36
CA SER A 403 -18.16 6.29 13.71
C SER A 403 -16.98 5.34 13.91
N GLU A 404 -17.18 4.21 14.58
CA GLU A 404 -16.09 3.25 14.82
C GLU A 404 -15.61 2.62 13.52
N LEU A 405 -16.51 2.20 12.63
CA LEU A 405 -16.14 1.65 11.32
C LEU A 405 -15.33 2.68 10.51
N TYR A 406 -15.80 3.94 10.49
CA TYR A 406 -15.10 5.02 9.80
C TYR A 406 -13.69 5.24 10.35
N ILE A 407 -13.52 5.24 11.69
CA ILE A 407 -12.20 5.32 12.33
C ILE A 407 -11.31 4.16 11.86
N ARG A 408 -11.79 2.91 11.88
CA ARG A 408 -11.00 1.73 11.50
C ARG A 408 -10.61 1.75 10.01
N GLN A 409 -11.49 2.23 9.14
CA GLN A 409 -11.18 2.43 7.72
C GLN A 409 -10.09 3.49 7.51
N VAL A 410 -10.12 4.60 8.26
CA VAL A 410 -9.06 5.63 8.18
C VAL A 410 -7.74 5.12 8.76
N GLN A 411 -7.78 4.36 9.84
CA GLN A 411 -6.60 3.71 10.41
C GLN A 411 -5.96 2.73 9.43
N LEU A 412 -6.75 1.87 8.78
CA LEU A 412 -6.27 1.02 7.69
C LEU A 412 -5.70 1.86 6.54
N GLY A 413 -6.40 2.92 6.13
CA GLY A 413 -5.95 3.84 5.09
C GLY A 413 -4.60 4.50 5.40
N CYS A 414 -4.35 4.87 6.66
CA CYS A 414 -3.06 5.43 7.10
C CYS A 414 -1.89 4.48 6.84
N PHE A 415 -2.11 3.17 7.01
CA PHE A 415 -1.14 2.10 6.78
C PHE A 415 -1.42 1.30 5.49
N SER A 416 -2.02 1.94 4.50
CA SER A 416 -2.21 1.42 3.15
C SER A 416 -1.30 2.13 2.14
N PRO A 417 -1.11 1.61 0.92
CA PRO A 417 -0.25 2.25 -0.07
C PRO A 417 -0.76 3.63 -0.48
N ILE A 418 -2.05 3.75 -0.78
CA ILE A 418 -2.71 5.01 -1.19
C ILE A 418 -3.91 5.28 -0.28
N LEU A 419 -3.90 6.41 0.41
CA LEU A 419 -5.01 6.86 1.24
C LEU A 419 -5.91 7.81 0.44
N ARG A 420 -7.03 7.33 -0.06
CA ARG A 420 -7.98 8.10 -0.85
C ARG A 420 -9.40 7.94 -0.31
N PHE A 421 -10.01 9.04 0.10
CA PHE A 421 -11.43 9.09 0.39
C PHE A 421 -12.22 9.08 -0.91
N HIS A 422 -13.26 8.26 -0.99
CA HIS A 422 -14.23 8.29 -2.07
C HIS A 422 -15.57 7.72 -1.63
N ALA A 423 -16.65 8.16 -2.28
CA ALA A 423 -17.98 7.60 -2.09
C ALA A 423 -18.83 7.80 -3.34
N ALA A 424 -19.79 6.92 -3.52
CA ALA A 424 -20.86 7.07 -4.50
C ALA A 424 -21.65 8.37 -4.29
N ARG A 425 -22.40 8.77 -5.31
CA ARG A 425 -23.25 9.96 -5.26
C ARG A 425 -24.39 9.77 -4.24
N GLY A 426 -24.52 10.72 -3.33
CA GLY A 426 -25.60 10.73 -2.36
C GLY A 426 -25.33 11.67 -1.19
N PRO A 427 -26.40 12.23 -0.57
CA PRO A 427 -26.26 13.19 0.52
C PRO A 427 -25.94 12.55 1.89
N TYR A 428 -26.06 11.22 2.01
CA TYR A 428 -25.98 10.52 3.30
C TYR A 428 -24.61 9.87 3.58
N TYR A 429 -23.65 9.97 2.64
CA TYR A 429 -22.30 9.46 2.84
C TYR A 429 -21.44 10.47 3.60
N LYS A 430 -21.05 10.13 4.83
CA LYS A 430 -20.27 10.98 5.73
C LYS A 430 -18.79 10.72 5.57
N LYS A 431 -18.12 11.44 4.68
CA LYS A 431 -16.67 11.27 4.46
C LYS A 431 -15.84 12.40 5.04
N GLU A 432 -16.41 13.61 5.14
CA GLU A 432 -15.73 14.76 5.76
C GLU A 432 -15.53 14.49 7.25
N PRO A 433 -14.28 14.57 7.79
CA PRO A 433 -14.03 14.26 9.19
C PRO A 433 -14.86 15.07 10.20
N TRP A 434 -15.19 16.31 9.87
CA TRP A 434 -15.91 17.23 10.77
C TRP A 434 -17.43 17.07 10.81
N VAL A 435 -18.00 16.16 10.03
CA VAL A 435 -19.45 15.84 10.12
C VAL A 435 -19.74 14.78 11.20
N TRP A 436 -18.70 14.22 11.79
CA TRP A 436 -18.77 13.29 12.90
C TRP A 436 -18.64 14.03 14.24
N GLU A 437 -18.93 13.35 15.34
CA GLU A 437 -18.70 13.87 16.69
C GLU A 437 -17.20 14.20 16.91
N ALA A 438 -16.94 15.08 17.90
CA ALA A 438 -15.60 15.61 18.15
C ALA A 438 -14.54 14.52 18.39
N LYS A 439 -14.90 13.44 19.10
CA LYS A 439 -13.98 12.31 19.36
C LYS A 439 -13.52 11.68 18.04
N THR A 440 -14.46 11.30 17.19
CA THR A 440 -14.19 10.70 15.85
C THR A 440 -13.38 11.65 14.98
N THR A 441 -13.78 12.94 14.92
CA THR A 441 -13.04 13.97 14.18
C THR A 441 -11.58 14.03 14.61
N ASN A 442 -11.30 14.05 15.92
CA ASN A 442 -9.94 14.15 16.43
C ASN A 442 -9.11 12.90 16.12
N ILE A 443 -9.66 11.70 16.35
CA ILE A 443 -8.97 10.44 16.04
C ILE A 443 -8.61 10.38 14.54
N VAL A 444 -9.57 10.63 13.67
CA VAL A 444 -9.37 10.63 12.22
C VAL A 444 -8.31 11.66 11.81
N ALA A 445 -8.38 12.87 12.36
CA ALA A 445 -7.40 13.92 12.09
C ALA A 445 -5.98 13.52 12.52
N ASP A 446 -5.82 12.81 13.64
CA ASP A 446 -4.51 12.34 14.10
C ASP A 446 -3.90 11.32 13.12
N TYR A 447 -4.68 10.37 12.60
CA TYR A 447 -4.19 9.40 11.61
C TYR A 447 -3.90 10.05 10.25
N LEU A 448 -4.69 11.03 9.81
CA LEU A 448 -4.41 11.78 8.58
C LEU A 448 -3.15 12.65 8.70
N ARG A 449 -2.88 13.22 9.87
CA ARG A 449 -1.61 13.89 10.19
C ARG A 449 -0.45 12.90 10.23
N LEU A 450 -0.64 11.74 10.87
CA LEU A 450 0.37 10.68 10.92
C LEU A 450 0.75 10.22 9.51
N ARG A 451 -0.23 10.08 8.59
CA ARG A 451 0.05 9.73 7.20
C ARG A 451 1.05 10.68 6.55
N HIS A 452 0.88 11.99 6.72
CA HIS A 452 1.83 12.98 6.18
C HIS A 452 3.18 12.96 6.90
N ARG A 453 3.20 12.67 8.21
CA ARG A 453 4.46 12.47 8.93
C ARG A 453 5.26 11.27 8.43
N LEU A 454 4.59 10.20 8.03
CA LEU A 454 5.22 8.97 7.51
C LEU A 454 5.82 9.14 6.11
N ILE A 455 5.64 10.26 5.40
CA ILE A 455 6.08 10.43 4.01
C ILE A 455 7.58 10.14 3.80
N PRO A 456 8.54 10.58 4.64
CA PRO A 456 9.94 10.23 4.44
C PRO A 456 10.20 8.73 4.46
N TYR A 457 9.55 8.00 5.38
CA TYR A 457 9.58 6.55 5.44
C TYR A 457 8.93 5.92 4.20
N LEU A 458 7.68 6.29 3.90
CA LEU A 458 6.90 5.74 2.78
C LEU A 458 7.57 5.98 1.44
N TYR A 459 8.15 7.15 1.24
CA TYR A 459 8.81 7.49 -0.03
C TYR A 459 10.12 6.72 -0.22
N THR A 460 10.84 6.45 0.86
CA THR A 460 12.00 5.57 0.84
C THR A 460 11.61 4.13 0.49
N GLU A 461 10.54 3.61 1.10
CA GLU A 461 10.03 2.26 0.79
C GLU A 461 9.46 2.20 -0.65
N ALA A 462 8.87 3.29 -1.15
CA ALA A 462 8.44 3.40 -2.54
C ALA A 462 9.60 3.32 -3.53
N TYR A 463 10.71 3.99 -3.23
CA TYR A 463 11.94 3.88 -4.02
C TYR A 463 12.50 2.45 -3.98
N ASN A 464 12.57 1.84 -2.80
CA ASN A 464 13.02 0.45 -2.66
C ASN A 464 12.16 -0.50 -3.48
N TYR A 465 10.82 -0.34 -3.43
CA TYR A 465 9.91 -1.12 -4.24
C TYR A 465 10.19 -0.96 -5.74
N SER A 466 10.42 0.24 -6.24
CA SER A 466 10.73 0.46 -7.65
C SER A 466 12.07 -0.13 -8.11
N ARG A 467 12.99 -0.44 -7.18
CA ARG A 467 14.34 -0.96 -7.48
C ARG A 467 14.48 -2.45 -7.23
N VAL A 468 13.82 -2.97 -6.21
CA VAL A 468 13.96 -4.36 -5.77
C VAL A 468 12.68 -5.16 -6.02
N GLY A 469 11.54 -4.49 -6.19
CA GLY A 469 10.26 -5.11 -6.49
C GLY A 469 9.51 -5.65 -5.27
N ILE A 470 9.96 -5.39 -4.04
CA ILE A 470 9.26 -5.82 -2.83
C ILE A 470 8.19 -4.79 -2.48
N PRO A 471 6.88 -5.16 -2.50
CA PRO A 471 5.79 -4.25 -2.21
C PRO A 471 5.86 -3.63 -0.82
N ILE A 472 5.24 -2.45 -0.64
CA ILE A 472 5.14 -1.79 0.67
C ILE A 472 4.35 -2.66 1.65
N ILE A 473 3.24 -3.26 1.23
CA ILE A 473 2.55 -4.28 1.99
C ILE A 473 3.16 -5.64 1.63
N GLN A 474 3.74 -6.30 2.62
CA GLN A 474 4.26 -7.65 2.45
C GLN A 474 3.40 -8.60 3.28
N PRO A 475 2.79 -9.60 2.64
CA PRO A 475 1.96 -10.58 3.33
C PRO A 475 2.69 -11.27 4.48
N PHE A 476 2.03 -11.37 5.62
CA PHE A 476 2.60 -12.06 6.78
C PHE A 476 2.84 -13.54 6.51
N TYR A 477 1.99 -14.16 5.69
CA TYR A 477 2.09 -15.57 5.31
C TYR A 477 3.32 -15.91 4.45
N TYR A 478 4.08 -14.94 3.95
CA TYR A 478 5.36 -15.24 3.29
C TYR A 478 6.37 -15.87 4.24
N ASN A 479 6.38 -15.41 5.48
CA ASN A 479 7.25 -15.96 6.53
C ASN A 479 6.54 -17.04 7.35
N TYR A 480 5.21 -16.98 7.45
CA TYR A 480 4.35 -17.85 8.24
C TYR A 480 3.20 -18.43 7.38
N PRO A 481 3.46 -19.35 6.45
CA PRO A 481 2.46 -19.82 5.46
C PRO A 481 1.16 -20.37 6.06
N TRP A 482 1.21 -20.91 7.31
CA TRP A 482 0.04 -21.39 8.02
C TRP A 482 -1.01 -20.29 8.30
N CYS A 483 -0.60 -19.03 8.31
CA CYS A 483 -1.52 -17.89 8.53
C CYS A 483 -2.45 -17.66 7.35
N TYR A 484 -2.13 -18.16 6.15
CA TYR A 484 -2.94 -17.90 4.95
C TYR A 484 -4.39 -18.38 5.09
N ASP A 485 -4.58 -19.54 5.71
CA ASP A 485 -5.90 -20.15 5.94
C ASP A 485 -6.47 -19.83 7.33
N ASP A 486 -5.79 -19.04 8.18
CA ASP A 486 -6.21 -18.71 9.53
C ASP A 486 -6.89 -17.33 9.58
N GLU A 487 -8.22 -17.33 9.77
CA GLU A 487 -9.04 -16.10 9.82
C GLU A 487 -8.59 -15.10 10.90
N LEU A 488 -7.93 -15.53 11.96
CA LEU A 488 -7.46 -14.64 13.03
C LEU A 488 -6.16 -13.92 12.66
N TYR A 489 -5.31 -14.51 11.81
CA TYR A 489 -3.95 -14.00 11.58
C TYR A 489 -3.66 -13.65 10.12
N LYS A 490 -4.48 -14.07 9.15
CA LYS A 490 -4.26 -13.86 7.71
C LYS A 490 -4.18 -12.39 7.30
N ASN A 491 -4.79 -11.49 8.08
CA ASN A 491 -4.86 -10.07 7.79
C ASN A 491 -3.72 -9.23 8.39
N GLN A 492 -2.71 -9.88 8.98
CA GLN A 492 -1.49 -9.21 9.40
C GLN A 492 -0.56 -8.99 8.20
N TYR A 493 0.18 -7.89 8.21
CA TYR A 493 1.13 -7.60 7.13
C TYR A 493 2.28 -6.72 7.61
N TYR A 494 3.45 -6.87 6.96
CA TYR A 494 4.53 -5.92 7.11
C TYR A 494 4.26 -4.70 6.24
N PHE A 495 4.53 -3.51 6.78
CA PHE A 495 4.35 -2.24 6.10
C PHE A 495 5.71 -1.56 5.93
N GLY A 496 6.26 -1.68 4.72
CA GLY A 496 7.65 -1.39 4.46
C GLY A 496 8.60 -2.34 5.19
N SER A 497 9.81 -1.88 5.47
CA SER A 497 10.87 -2.69 6.06
C SER A 497 10.90 -2.70 7.59
N GLN A 498 10.19 -1.79 8.27
CA GLN A 498 10.35 -1.55 9.70
C GLN A 498 9.09 -1.86 10.55
N LEU A 499 7.92 -1.96 9.95
CA LEU A 499 6.66 -2.03 10.67
C LEU A 499 5.87 -3.32 10.39
N LEU A 500 5.16 -3.80 11.41
CA LEU A 500 4.13 -4.85 11.34
C LEU A 500 2.78 -4.23 11.71
N VAL A 501 1.76 -4.44 10.90
CA VAL A 501 0.40 -3.96 11.14
C VAL A 501 -0.53 -5.14 11.35
N CYS A 502 -1.35 -5.07 12.40
CA CYS A 502 -2.34 -6.09 12.75
C CYS A 502 -3.75 -5.45 12.79
N PRO A 503 -4.42 -5.25 11.65
CA PRO A 503 -5.63 -4.45 11.54
C PRO A 503 -6.77 -4.93 12.44
N ILE A 504 -7.47 -3.99 13.05
CA ILE A 504 -8.69 -4.27 13.82
C ILE A 504 -9.87 -4.29 12.86
N LEU A 505 -10.54 -5.44 12.76
CA LEU A 505 -11.60 -5.73 11.80
C LEU A 505 -12.96 -6.05 12.46
N ASN A 506 -13.05 -5.86 13.76
CA ASN A 506 -14.24 -6.15 14.56
C ASN A 506 -14.62 -4.96 15.43
N ARG A 507 -15.91 -4.86 15.73
CA ARG A 507 -16.44 -3.86 16.66
C ARG A 507 -15.87 -4.04 18.07
N LYS A 508 -15.81 -2.93 18.80
CA LYS A 508 -15.54 -2.95 20.24
C LYS A 508 -16.68 -3.64 20.99
N ASP A 509 -16.36 -4.18 22.13
CA ASP A 509 -17.34 -4.55 23.15
C ASP A 509 -17.86 -3.28 23.85
N ASP A 510 -19.17 -3.08 23.81
CA ASP A 510 -19.80 -1.85 24.33
C ASP A 510 -19.58 -1.66 25.85
N LEU A 511 -19.49 -2.75 26.61
CA LEU A 511 -19.38 -2.68 28.04
C LEU A 511 -17.98 -2.26 28.50
N MET A 512 -16.92 -2.80 27.88
CA MET A 512 -15.54 -2.42 28.21
C MET A 512 -14.97 -1.32 27.30
N SER A 513 -15.70 -0.89 26.27
CA SER A 513 -15.27 0.10 25.29
C SER A 513 -13.90 -0.23 24.67
N ARG A 514 -13.65 -1.50 24.40
CA ARG A 514 -12.42 -2.03 23.79
C ARG A 514 -12.76 -3.10 22.77
N THR A 515 -11.95 -3.15 21.72
CA THR A 515 -11.93 -4.30 20.81
C THR A 515 -10.96 -5.34 21.37
N VAL A 516 -11.42 -6.58 21.50
CA VAL A 516 -10.56 -7.74 21.77
C VAL A 516 -9.91 -8.15 20.46
N HIS A 517 -8.60 -8.07 20.38
CA HIS A 517 -7.88 -8.39 19.17
C HIS A 517 -6.81 -9.45 19.40
N ARG A 518 -6.71 -10.40 18.49
CA ARG A 518 -5.69 -11.46 18.49
C ARG A 518 -4.74 -11.25 17.34
N PHE A 519 -3.45 -11.40 17.64
CA PHE A 519 -2.39 -11.33 16.64
C PHE A 519 -1.24 -12.25 17.01
N TYR A 520 -0.48 -12.65 15.99
CA TYR A 520 0.76 -13.38 16.18
C TYR A 520 1.94 -12.42 16.04
N MET A 521 2.81 -12.42 17.05
CA MET A 521 4.04 -11.63 17.00
C MET A 521 5.17 -12.49 16.44
N PRO A 522 5.83 -12.08 15.33
CA PRO A 522 6.97 -12.82 14.76
C PRO A 522 8.11 -12.98 15.76
N ASP A 523 9.03 -13.92 15.48
CA ASP A 523 10.23 -14.11 16.30
C ASP A 523 11.00 -12.80 16.50
N GLY A 524 11.69 -12.67 17.63
CA GLY A 524 12.44 -11.49 18.01
C GLY A 524 11.71 -10.61 19.03
N ILE A 525 12.07 -9.35 19.06
CA ILE A 525 11.48 -8.34 19.97
C ILE A 525 10.81 -7.27 19.13
N TRP A 526 9.60 -6.92 19.52
CA TRP A 526 8.76 -5.91 18.88
C TRP A 526 8.31 -4.87 19.88
N TYR A 527 8.04 -3.68 19.40
CA TYR A 527 7.57 -2.56 20.21
C TYR A 527 6.32 -1.98 19.59
N ASP A 528 5.30 -1.74 20.38
CA ASP A 528 4.14 -0.95 19.95
C ASP A 528 4.62 0.42 19.46
N PHE A 529 4.29 0.77 18.23
CA PHE A 529 4.77 2.00 17.58
C PHE A 529 4.32 3.27 18.32
N PHE A 530 3.12 3.26 18.89
CA PHE A 530 2.55 4.41 19.58
C PHE A 530 3.00 4.50 21.03
N THR A 531 2.91 3.42 21.78
CA THR A 531 3.13 3.40 23.23
C THR A 531 4.55 3.00 23.63
N GLY A 532 5.32 2.38 22.75
CA GLY A 532 6.63 1.82 23.05
C GLY A 532 6.59 0.54 23.90
N LYS A 533 5.42 -0.03 24.22
CA LYS A 533 5.35 -1.29 24.95
C LYS A 533 6.04 -2.42 24.20
N LYS A 534 6.84 -3.21 24.92
CA LYS A 534 7.63 -4.31 24.41
C LYS A 534 6.83 -5.60 24.31
N PHE A 535 6.87 -6.25 23.18
CA PHE A 535 6.22 -7.53 22.89
C PHE A 535 7.27 -8.57 22.48
N PRO A 536 7.69 -9.47 23.36
CA PRO A 536 8.49 -10.63 22.99
C PRO A 536 7.78 -11.47 21.92
N GLY A 537 8.50 -11.81 20.84
CA GLY A 537 7.93 -12.50 19.69
C GLY A 537 7.86 -14.03 19.83
N GLY A 538 7.52 -14.68 18.72
CA GLY A 538 7.36 -16.14 18.61
C GLY A 538 6.07 -16.65 19.25
N LYS A 539 5.06 -15.81 19.48
CA LYS A 539 3.82 -16.23 20.16
C LYS A 539 2.57 -15.43 19.78
N LYS A 540 1.43 -15.99 20.15
CA LYS A 540 0.11 -15.39 20.01
C LYS A 540 -0.18 -14.43 21.18
N TYR A 541 -0.86 -13.33 20.87
CA TYR A 541 -1.31 -12.35 21.85
C TYR A 541 -2.81 -12.13 21.79
N VAL A 542 -3.38 -11.81 22.94
CA VAL A 542 -4.71 -11.21 23.10
C VAL A 542 -4.50 -9.84 23.72
N SER A 543 -5.00 -8.79 23.08
CA SER A 543 -4.90 -7.42 23.58
C SER A 543 -6.21 -6.66 23.36
N PHE A 544 -6.32 -5.50 24.04
CA PHE A 544 -7.55 -4.72 24.11
C PHE A 544 -7.26 -3.31 23.63
N PHE A 545 -7.96 -2.88 22.58
CA PHE A 545 -7.70 -1.62 21.92
C PHE A 545 -8.92 -0.69 21.97
N ARG A 546 -8.69 0.57 22.31
CA ARG A 546 -9.66 1.66 22.18
C ARG A 546 -9.87 2.02 20.71
N GLU A 547 -10.85 2.88 20.42
CA GLU A 547 -11.08 3.38 19.06
C GLU A 547 -9.86 4.17 18.52
N GLU A 548 -9.20 4.93 19.39
CA GLU A 548 -7.97 5.68 19.07
C GLU A 548 -6.74 4.81 18.85
N ASP A 549 -6.71 3.60 19.42
CA ASP A 549 -5.57 2.69 19.35
C ASP A 549 -5.60 1.85 18.06
N TYR A 550 -4.42 1.60 17.50
CA TYR A 550 -4.27 0.73 16.34
C TYR A 550 -2.99 -0.09 16.47
N PRO A 551 -3.04 -1.43 16.34
CA PRO A 551 -1.87 -2.27 16.57
C PRO A 551 -0.88 -2.20 15.41
N VAL A 552 0.14 -1.39 15.59
CA VAL A 552 1.30 -1.26 14.71
C VAL A 552 2.55 -1.45 15.55
N PHE A 553 3.44 -2.32 15.09
CA PHE A 553 4.63 -2.69 15.84
C PHE A 553 5.89 -2.44 15.02
N ALA A 554 6.92 -1.91 15.67
CA ALA A 554 8.26 -1.78 15.12
C ALA A 554 9.16 -2.90 15.66
N HIS A 555 9.98 -3.52 14.82
CA HIS A 555 10.94 -4.52 15.32
C HIS A 555 12.07 -3.85 16.11
N ALA A 556 12.77 -4.62 16.94
CA ALA A 556 13.95 -4.13 17.63
C ALA A 556 14.98 -3.58 16.63
N GLY A 557 15.57 -2.43 16.95
CA GLY A 557 16.52 -1.73 16.10
C GLY A 557 15.87 -0.89 14.97
N SER A 558 14.55 -0.82 14.87
CA SER A 558 13.89 -0.02 13.83
C SER A 558 14.30 1.45 13.88
N ILE A 559 14.53 2.00 12.69
CA ILE A 559 14.82 3.41 12.44
C ILE A 559 13.73 3.93 11.50
N ILE A 560 12.88 4.82 12.00
CA ILE A 560 11.71 5.30 11.26
C ILE A 560 11.80 6.82 11.11
N PRO A 561 12.19 7.32 9.92
CA PRO A 561 12.21 8.74 9.65
C PRO A 561 10.80 9.27 9.41
N LEU A 562 10.46 10.35 10.08
CA LEU A 562 9.19 11.04 10.00
C LEU A 562 9.42 12.53 9.68
N SER A 563 8.45 13.17 9.03
CA SER A 563 8.40 14.63 8.99
C SER A 563 7.89 15.15 10.33
N ASN A 564 8.56 16.13 10.91
CA ASN A 564 8.07 16.78 12.14
C ASN A 564 6.87 17.72 11.89
N ARG A 565 6.55 17.99 10.63
CA ARG A 565 5.39 18.80 10.21
C ARG A 565 4.26 17.92 9.70
N SER A 566 3.14 17.95 10.41
CA SER A 566 2.02 17.05 10.16
C SER A 566 0.72 17.74 9.74
N ASP A 567 0.63 19.05 9.83
CA ASP A 567 -0.60 19.83 9.64
C ASP A 567 -0.61 20.65 8.34
N ARG A 568 0.39 20.47 7.48
CA ARG A 568 0.56 21.21 6.22
C ARG A 568 0.41 20.29 5.02
N ASN A 569 -0.21 20.83 3.97
CA ASN A 569 -0.36 20.14 2.69
C ASN A 569 0.98 19.89 1.98
N ASN A 570 1.98 20.74 2.23
CA ASN A 570 3.29 20.59 1.61
C ASN A 570 4.02 19.37 2.18
N ILE A 571 4.18 18.34 1.35
CA ILE A 571 4.95 17.12 1.60
C ILE A 571 6.28 17.10 0.84
N GLY A 572 6.87 18.27 0.62
CA GLY A 572 8.23 18.41 0.11
C GLY A 572 9.27 17.80 1.04
N LEU A 573 10.55 18.02 0.75
CA LEU A 573 11.65 17.54 1.58
C LEU A 573 11.59 18.11 2.99
N ALA A 574 11.72 17.23 3.99
CA ALA A 574 11.62 17.63 5.39
C ALA A 574 12.81 18.50 5.80
N THR A 575 12.52 19.74 6.22
CA THR A 575 13.51 20.62 6.86
C THR A 575 13.66 20.33 8.35
N GLU A 576 12.65 19.76 8.95
CA GLU A 576 12.61 19.27 10.32
C GLU A 576 12.28 17.76 10.27
N MET A 577 13.26 16.92 10.61
CA MET A 577 13.14 15.48 10.56
C MET A 577 13.07 14.90 11.98
N GLU A 578 12.03 14.10 12.24
CA GLU A 578 11.93 13.31 13.44
C GLU A 578 12.33 11.85 13.11
N ILE A 579 13.21 11.25 13.92
CA ILE A 579 13.68 9.88 13.71
C ILE A 579 13.37 9.08 14.96
N HIS A 580 12.48 8.10 14.85
CA HIS A 580 12.21 7.15 15.93
C HIS A 580 13.20 5.99 15.87
N ILE A 581 13.85 5.68 16.97
CA ILE A 581 14.86 4.64 17.09
C ILE A 581 14.44 3.71 18.23
N PHE A 582 14.25 2.43 17.90
CA PHE A 582 13.83 1.42 18.86
C PHE A 582 15.04 0.62 19.35
N PRO A 583 15.13 0.30 20.65
CA PRO A 583 16.28 -0.43 21.19
C PRO A 583 16.27 -1.90 20.78
N GLY A 584 17.31 -2.63 21.17
CA GLY A 584 17.35 -4.10 21.17
C GLY A 584 18.38 -4.71 20.23
N VAL A 585 18.58 -4.18 19.02
CA VAL A 585 19.62 -4.63 18.07
C VAL A 585 20.15 -3.46 17.25
N SER A 586 21.37 -3.61 16.74
CA SER A 586 21.95 -2.67 15.78
C SER A 586 21.27 -2.79 14.41
N ASN A 587 21.12 -1.66 13.72
CA ASN A 587 20.47 -1.62 12.41
C ASN A 587 21.02 -0.46 11.57
N MET A 588 20.71 -0.47 10.29
CA MET A 588 21.00 0.59 9.35
C MET A 588 19.77 0.85 8.48
N TYR A 589 19.44 2.11 8.26
CA TYR A 589 18.39 2.54 7.37
C TYR A 589 18.89 3.59 6.39
N THR A 590 18.63 3.43 5.11
CA THR A 590 19.04 4.39 4.07
C THR A 590 17.85 5.19 3.61
N LEU A 591 17.78 6.44 4.03
CA LEU A 591 16.77 7.41 3.59
C LEU A 591 17.04 7.80 2.14
N TYR A 592 16.00 7.75 1.31
CA TYR A 592 16.01 8.19 -0.08
C TYR A 592 15.28 9.50 -0.25
N GLU A 593 15.84 10.43 -1.01
CA GLU A 593 15.28 11.73 -1.28
C GLU A 593 15.58 12.20 -2.71
N ASP A 594 14.57 12.76 -3.38
CA ASP A 594 14.65 13.44 -4.66
C ASP A 594 13.68 14.64 -4.69
N ASP A 595 13.42 15.25 -5.83
CA ASP A 595 12.46 16.35 -5.93
C ASP A 595 10.99 15.91 -5.71
N GLY A 596 10.69 14.63 -5.84
CA GLY A 596 9.37 14.03 -5.67
C GLY A 596 8.39 14.27 -6.82
N MET A 597 8.81 14.92 -7.90
CA MET A 597 7.94 15.41 -8.96
C MET A 597 8.36 14.98 -10.37
N THR A 598 9.67 14.93 -10.63
CA THR A 598 10.22 14.70 -11.95
C THR A 598 10.80 13.28 -12.09
N SER A 599 11.02 12.86 -13.32
CA SER A 599 11.68 11.60 -13.64
C SER A 599 13.22 11.70 -13.65
N LEU A 600 13.79 12.83 -13.23
CA LEU A 600 15.24 13.06 -13.18
C LEU A 600 15.98 12.08 -12.26
N TYR A 601 15.28 11.46 -11.31
CA TYR A 601 15.87 10.40 -10.47
C TYR A 601 16.41 9.23 -11.30
N LYS A 602 15.84 8.97 -12.50
CA LYS A 602 16.34 7.96 -13.46
C LYS A 602 17.73 8.31 -14.00
N GLU A 603 18.08 9.61 -14.01
CA GLU A 603 19.38 10.14 -14.41
C GLU A 603 20.33 10.38 -13.21
N GLY A 604 19.98 9.86 -12.03
CA GLY A 604 20.79 9.94 -10.82
C GLY A 604 20.61 11.23 -10.00
N TYR A 605 19.58 12.06 -10.30
CA TYR A 605 19.26 13.23 -9.47
C TYR A 605 18.46 12.83 -8.23
N TYR A 606 19.13 12.18 -7.31
CA TYR A 606 18.61 11.80 -6.00
C TYR A 606 19.74 11.78 -4.98
N LEU A 607 19.38 11.71 -3.71
CA LEU A 607 20.30 11.59 -2.58
C LEU A 607 19.92 10.43 -1.68
N LYS A 608 20.93 9.85 -1.06
CA LYS A 608 20.79 8.85 -0.01
C LYS A 608 21.51 9.32 1.25
N THR A 609 20.86 9.09 2.39
CA THR A 609 21.43 9.36 3.72
C THR A 609 21.37 8.09 4.54
N SER A 610 22.52 7.49 4.85
CA SER A 610 22.57 6.32 5.74
C SER A 610 22.49 6.76 7.18
N ILE A 611 21.63 6.09 7.94
CA ILE A 611 21.45 6.25 9.38
C ILE A 611 21.83 4.92 10.03
N ASP A 612 22.98 4.88 10.68
CA ASP A 612 23.46 3.68 11.38
C ASP A 612 23.12 3.79 12.85
N TYR A 613 22.56 2.74 13.40
CA TYR A 613 22.27 2.59 14.82
C TYR A 613 23.08 1.43 15.39
N ASN A 614 24.04 1.74 16.25
CA ASN A 614 24.83 0.76 16.99
C ASN A 614 24.29 0.67 18.42
N TYR A 615 23.70 -0.47 18.75
CA TYR A 615 23.04 -0.72 20.00
C TYR A 615 23.89 -1.56 20.96
N LEU A 616 24.07 -1.02 22.17
CA LEU A 616 24.40 -1.75 23.38
C LEU A 616 23.47 -1.23 24.47
N ARG A 617 23.02 -2.09 25.40
CA ARG A 617 22.02 -1.72 26.46
C ARG A 617 22.44 -0.48 27.27
N SER A 618 23.72 -0.21 27.39
CA SER A 618 24.29 0.95 28.09
C SER A 618 24.83 2.06 27.18
N ASN A 619 24.76 1.85 25.85
CA ASN A 619 25.36 2.78 24.91
C ASN A 619 24.65 2.72 23.55
N TYR A 620 23.95 3.78 23.18
CA TYR A 620 23.33 3.94 21.86
C TYR A 620 24.14 4.92 21.03
N THR A 621 24.62 4.48 19.89
CA THR A 621 25.31 5.38 18.95
C THR A 621 24.53 5.44 17.65
N VAL A 622 24.11 6.65 17.29
CA VAL A 622 23.47 6.93 15.99
C VAL A 622 24.45 7.75 15.15
N ILE A 623 24.67 7.30 13.92
CA ILE A 623 25.50 7.99 12.94
C ILE A 623 24.64 8.31 11.73
N ILE A 624 24.39 9.59 11.48
CA ILE A 624 23.79 10.07 10.24
C ILE A 624 24.95 10.47 9.34
N ARG A 625 25.16 9.70 8.28
CA ARG A 625 26.28 9.90 7.35
C ARG A 625 26.03 11.10 6.44
N SER A 626 27.12 11.62 5.89
CA SER A 626 27.02 12.62 4.81
C SER A 626 26.13 12.10 3.69
N ILE A 627 25.34 12.99 3.09
CA ILE A 627 24.53 12.65 1.92
C ILE A 627 25.43 12.15 0.77
N GLU A 628 24.95 11.14 0.06
CA GLU A 628 25.55 10.59 -1.15
C GLU A 628 24.65 10.87 -2.36
N GLY A 629 25.22 11.33 -3.47
CA GLY A 629 24.52 11.63 -4.70
C GLY A 629 24.65 13.10 -5.13
N LYS A 630 23.69 13.60 -5.92
CA LYS A 630 23.76 14.98 -6.44
C LYS A 630 23.31 16.00 -5.39
N SER A 631 24.21 16.89 -4.98
CA SER A 631 23.94 17.97 -4.02
C SER A 631 22.95 19.01 -4.55
N GLY A 632 22.36 19.81 -3.65
CA GLY A 632 21.40 20.88 -4.01
C GLY A 632 19.94 20.44 -4.15
N ILE A 633 19.62 19.16 -3.95
CA ILE A 633 18.26 18.65 -3.95
C ILE A 633 17.61 18.82 -2.58
N VAL A 634 18.34 18.52 -1.49
CA VAL A 634 17.86 18.66 -0.11
C VAL A 634 18.25 20.01 0.49
N PRO A 635 17.58 20.43 1.59
CA PRO A 635 18.01 21.60 2.34
C PRO A 635 19.48 21.48 2.78
N ASP A 636 20.23 22.58 2.68
CA ASP A 636 21.63 22.63 3.13
C ASP A 636 21.79 22.31 4.62
N ARG A 637 20.75 22.60 5.39
CA ARG A 637 20.69 22.37 6.83
C ARG A 637 19.34 21.79 7.23
N ARG A 638 19.37 20.95 8.26
CA ARG A 638 18.20 20.31 8.85
C ARG A 638 18.18 20.44 10.36
N ASP A 639 16.97 20.54 10.90
CA ASP A 639 16.71 20.30 12.30
C ASP A 639 16.37 18.81 12.49
N TYR A 640 16.94 18.19 13.52
CA TYR A 640 16.69 16.80 13.88
C TYR A 640 16.07 16.70 15.26
N LYS A 641 15.02 15.86 15.36
CA LYS A 641 14.47 15.36 16.61
C LYS A 641 14.66 13.83 16.63
N LEU A 642 15.66 13.35 17.36
CA LEU A 642 15.85 11.92 17.55
C LEU A 642 15.10 11.47 18.78
N VAL A 643 14.20 10.49 18.59
CA VAL A 643 13.37 9.92 19.66
C VAL A 643 13.89 8.52 19.93
N PHE A 644 14.69 8.38 20.98
CA PHE A 644 15.13 7.08 21.48
C PHE A 644 14.02 6.48 22.32
N ARG A 645 13.30 5.53 21.72
CA ARG A 645 12.14 4.89 22.32
C ARG A 645 12.57 4.00 23.50
N ASN A 646 11.73 3.88 24.51
CA ASN A 646 12.00 3.08 25.71
C ASN A 646 13.40 3.31 26.32
N THR A 647 13.77 4.57 26.43
CA THR A 647 15.11 4.96 26.89
C THR A 647 14.99 6.01 27.98
N LYS A 648 15.66 5.76 29.11
CA LYS A 648 15.81 6.71 30.22
C LYS A 648 16.69 7.88 29.80
N GLN A 649 16.67 8.94 30.56
CA GLN A 649 17.65 10.01 30.41
C GLN A 649 19.08 9.43 30.47
N ALA A 650 19.84 9.65 29.41
CA ALA A 650 21.25 9.21 29.36
C ALA A 650 22.09 10.00 30.38
N GLU A 651 23.03 9.32 31.04
CA GLU A 651 24.01 9.95 31.98
C GLU A 651 24.98 10.86 31.24
N SER A 652 25.31 10.49 29.99
CA SER A 652 26.18 11.27 29.14
C SER A 652 25.65 11.24 27.71
N VAL A 653 25.53 12.41 27.08
CA VAL A 653 25.20 12.58 25.67
C VAL A 653 26.32 13.35 25.00
N LYS A 654 26.95 12.73 24.00
CA LYS A 654 27.96 13.39 23.19
C LYS A 654 27.48 13.51 21.76
N VAL A 655 27.38 14.73 21.27
CA VAL A 655 27.01 15.01 19.89
C VAL A 655 28.22 15.59 19.16
N MET A 656 28.51 15.05 17.99
CA MET A 656 29.66 15.48 17.17
C MET A 656 29.20 15.67 15.72
N PHE A 657 29.69 16.72 15.09
CA PHE A 657 29.59 16.92 13.65
C PHE A 657 30.99 17.01 13.06
N ASN A 658 31.35 16.11 12.13
CA ASN A 658 32.69 15.96 11.58
C ASN A 658 33.77 15.99 12.69
N ASP A 659 33.56 15.14 13.72
CA ASP A 659 34.44 14.97 14.91
C ASP A 659 34.53 16.19 15.86
N GLN A 660 33.84 17.28 15.55
CA GLN A 660 33.76 18.43 16.45
C GLN A 660 32.53 18.32 17.33
N VAL A 661 32.70 18.54 18.63
CA VAL A 661 31.59 18.53 19.59
C VAL A 661 30.66 19.71 19.33
N ILE A 662 29.38 19.43 19.22
CA ILE A 662 28.33 20.45 19.07
C ILE A 662 27.30 20.32 20.20
N ASN A 663 26.53 21.39 20.43
CA ASN A 663 25.50 21.41 21.46
C ASN A 663 24.16 20.85 20.92
N GLY A 664 23.48 20.07 21.76
CA GLY A 664 22.11 19.63 21.59
C GLY A 664 21.28 19.96 22.82
N THR A 665 19.94 19.89 22.67
CA THR A 665 19.02 19.95 23.81
C THR A 665 18.37 18.61 24.00
N TYR A 666 18.12 18.24 25.28
CA TYR A 666 17.65 16.92 25.65
C TYR A 666 16.42 17.03 26.54
N THR A 667 15.47 16.11 26.39
CA THR A 667 14.31 15.97 27.25
C THR A 667 13.86 14.52 27.36
N VAL A 668 13.05 14.23 28.34
CA VAL A 668 12.36 12.94 28.48
C VAL A 668 10.87 13.20 28.33
N ASP A 669 10.20 12.41 27.49
CA ASP A 669 8.75 12.41 27.33
C ASP A 669 8.23 10.98 27.50
N GLY A 670 7.52 10.75 28.62
CA GLY A 670 7.11 9.39 29.00
C GLY A 670 8.32 8.44 29.16
N ASN A 671 8.36 7.41 28.32
CA ASN A 671 9.45 6.42 28.29
C ASN A 671 10.50 6.72 27.19
N ASP A 672 10.44 7.88 26.57
CA ASP A 672 11.31 8.21 25.44
C ASP A 672 12.32 9.30 25.83
N PHE A 673 13.58 9.09 25.42
CA PHE A 673 14.63 10.09 25.52
C PHE A 673 14.79 10.81 24.19
N ILE A 674 14.71 12.14 24.20
CA ILE A 674 14.65 12.94 22.97
C ILE A 674 15.85 13.87 22.90
N VAL A 675 16.52 13.88 21.75
CA VAL A 675 17.64 14.75 21.41
C VAL A 675 17.22 15.68 20.28
N TYR A 676 17.30 17.00 20.53
CA TYR A 676 17.02 18.04 19.53
C TYR A 676 18.32 18.65 19.05
N LEU A 677 18.49 18.72 17.73
CA LEU A 677 19.63 19.34 17.06
C LEU A 677 19.11 20.31 16.01
N LYS A 678 19.64 21.53 15.99
CA LYS A 678 19.17 22.59 15.08
C LYS A 678 20.25 22.93 14.07
N GLN A 679 19.82 23.25 12.86
CA GLN A 679 20.64 23.79 11.78
C GLN A 679 21.89 22.95 11.48
N ILE A 680 21.75 21.64 11.49
CA ILE A 680 22.83 20.70 11.17
C ILE A 680 23.03 20.68 9.64
N PRO A 681 24.26 20.90 9.15
CA PRO A 681 24.53 20.72 7.72
C PRO A 681 24.25 19.30 7.26
N THR A 682 23.70 19.16 6.07
CA THR A 682 23.39 17.84 5.48
C THR A 682 24.63 17.18 4.85
N ILE A 683 25.64 17.99 4.50
CA ILE A 683 26.95 17.52 4.06
C ILE A 683 27.86 17.42 5.28
N GLY A 684 28.23 16.21 5.66
CA GLY A 684 29.03 15.88 6.83
C GLY A 684 28.41 14.78 7.66
N GLN A 685 29.16 14.28 8.63
CA GLN A 685 28.73 13.19 9.49
C GLN A 685 28.29 13.72 10.85
N LEU A 686 27.08 13.38 11.25
CA LEU A 686 26.53 13.64 12.57
C LEU A 686 26.58 12.35 13.41
N THR A 687 27.19 12.41 14.59
CA THR A 687 27.26 11.27 15.52
C THR A 687 26.66 11.67 16.86
N ILE A 688 25.70 10.88 17.33
CA ILE A 688 25.05 11.02 18.63
C ILE A 688 25.37 9.78 19.45
N ASN A 689 25.96 9.96 20.62
CA ASN A 689 26.28 8.88 21.53
C ASN A 689 25.63 9.12 22.90
N CYS A 690 24.73 8.22 23.29
CA CYS A 690 24.00 8.24 24.54
C CYS A 690 24.50 7.10 25.43
N ARG A 691 25.04 7.41 26.61
CA ARG A 691 25.62 6.42 27.54
C ARG A 691 25.00 6.52 28.94
N GLY A 692 24.90 5.38 29.60
CA GLY A 692 24.49 5.26 30.98
C GLY A 692 24.56 3.80 31.44
N LYS A 693 24.51 3.55 32.73
CA LYS A 693 24.65 2.20 33.28
C LYS A 693 23.58 1.22 32.77
N ASP A 694 22.34 1.67 32.66
CA ASP A 694 21.19 0.87 32.20
C ASP A 694 20.12 1.85 31.68
N ILE A 695 20.29 2.33 30.43
CA ILE A 695 19.42 3.36 29.88
C ILE A 695 18.18 2.79 29.16
N GLU A 696 18.16 1.50 28.83
CA GLU A 696 16.97 0.86 28.27
C GLU A 696 15.87 0.73 29.32
N ILE A 697 14.63 1.04 28.95
CA ILE A 697 13.43 0.77 29.75
C ILE A 697 12.84 -0.55 29.26
N ASP A 698 12.77 -1.53 30.16
CA ASP A 698 12.12 -2.81 29.87
C ASP A 698 10.60 -2.72 30.12
N ALA A 699 9.90 -2.06 29.19
CA ALA A 699 8.46 -1.82 29.26
C ALA A 699 7.67 -2.98 28.66
N VAL A 700 7.90 -4.21 29.12
CA VAL A 700 7.17 -5.40 28.63
C VAL A 700 5.68 -5.26 28.90
N ARG A 701 4.88 -5.50 27.86
CA ARG A 701 3.42 -5.52 27.98
C ARG A 701 2.97 -6.66 28.88
N VAL A 702 2.13 -6.34 29.86
CA VAL A 702 1.49 -7.29 30.77
C VAL A 702 -0.03 -7.21 30.60
N ILE A 703 -0.70 -8.36 30.39
CA ILE A 703 -2.16 -8.40 30.19
C ILE A 703 -2.93 -7.81 31.37
N ASN A 704 -2.40 -7.93 32.58
CA ASN A 704 -3.03 -7.37 33.79
C ASN A 704 -3.11 -5.84 33.74
N ASP A 705 -2.16 -5.15 33.08
CA ASP A 705 -2.21 -3.69 32.90
C ASP A 705 -3.38 -3.30 32.00
N ASP A 706 -3.63 -4.06 30.93
CA ASP A 706 -4.76 -3.83 30.04
C ASP A 706 -6.09 -4.07 30.78
N VAL A 707 -6.17 -5.14 31.56
CA VAL A 707 -7.35 -5.46 32.36
C VAL A 707 -7.58 -4.39 33.44
N ASN A 708 -6.53 -3.88 34.07
CA ASN A 708 -6.63 -2.78 35.03
C ASN A 708 -7.13 -1.49 34.34
N SER A 709 -6.64 -1.19 33.13
CA SER A 709 -7.13 -0.04 32.34
C SER A 709 -8.63 -0.18 32.00
N ILE A 710 -9.09 -1.39 31.67
CA ILE A 710 -10.52 -1.66 31.45
C ILE A 710 -11.30 -1.39 32.75
N LEU A 711 -10.83 -1.92 33.87
CA LEU A 711 -11.49 -1.77 35.20
C LEU A 711 -11.57 -0.29 35.61
N MET A 712 -10.53 0.51 35.33
CA MET A 712 -10.52 1.95 35.60
C MET A 712 -11.64 2.68 34.84
N ASP A 713 -11.89 2.33 33.57
CA ASP A 713 -12.85 3.01 32.72
C ASP A 713 -14.31 2.56 32.93
N LEU A 714 -14.54 1.39 33.57
CA LEU A 714 -15.89 0.86 33.76
C LEU A 714 -16.75 1.74 34.68
N GLN A 715 -18.03 1.90 34.32
CA GLN A 715 -19.04 2.66 35.07
C GLN A 715 -19.68 1.81 36.17
N ILE A 716 -18.89 1.41 37.16
CA ILE A 716 -19.33 0.65 38.34
C ILE A 716 -18.80 1.29 39.62
N SER A 717 -19.39 0.92 40.79
CA SER A 717 -18.94 1.42 42.09
C SER A 717 -17.45 1.19 42.32
N THR A 718 -16.75 2.18 42.87
CA THR A 718 -15.33 2.08 43.25
C THR A 718 -15.03 0.93 44.19
N TYR A 719 -15.89 0.65 45.13
CA TYR A 719 -15.78 -0.53 46.03
C TYR A 719 -15.82 -1.86 45.26
N LEU A 720 -16.67 -1.93 44.21
CA LEU A 720 -16.70 -3.11 43.34
C LEU A 720 -15.43 -3.21 42.51
N LYS A 721 -14.88 -2.08 42.05
CA LYS A 721 -13.59 -2.08 41.33
C LYS A 721 -12.45 -2.63 42.21
N GLU A 722 -12.39 -2.20 43.47
CA GLU A 722 -11.40 -2.69 44.44
C GLU A 722 -11.57 -4.19 44.71
N ASP A 723 -12.81 -4.65 44.94
CA ASP A 723 -13.11 -6.07 45.15
C ASP A 723 -12.67 -6.91 43.92
N ILE A 724 -12.99 -6.42 42.70
CA ILE A 724 -12.66 -7.11 41.46
C ILE A 724 -11.13 -7.12 41.26
N ALA A 725 -10.45 -6.00 41.46
CA ALA A 725 -8.99 -5.91 41.38
C ALA A 725 -8.31 -6.92 42.31
N ASN A 726 -8.75 -6.98 43.58
CA ASN A 726 -8.25 -7.93 44.57
C ASN A 726 -8.49 -9.40 44.16
N ILE A 727 -9.56 -9.68 43.43
CA ILE A 727 -9.84 -11.03 42.93
C ILE A 727 -8.96 -11.32 41.71
N ILE A 728 -8.92 -10.43 40.70
CA ILE A 728 -8.25 -10.67 39.42
C ILE A 728 -6.74 -10.72 39.60
N PHE A 729 -6.17 -9.76 40.34
CA PHE A 729 -4.72 -9.63 40.49
C PHE A 729 -4.14 -10.41 41.67
N GLY A 730 -5.00 -11.02 42.53
CA GLY A 730 -4.55 -11.87 43.61
C GLY A 730 -4.04 -13.25 43.15
N ASP A 731 -3.39 -13.98 44.04
CA ASP A 731 -2.67 -15.25 43.76
C ASP A 731 -3.55 -16.50 43.63
N LYS A 732 -4.88 -16.36 43.67
CA LYS A 732 -5.80 -17.50 43.60
C LYS A 732 -5.83 -18.12 42.19
N SER A 733 -6.11 -19.43 42.13
CA SER A 733 -6.33 -20.09 40.83
C SER A 733 -7.50 -19.48 40.08
N ILE A 734 -7.45 -19.54 38.75
CA ILE A 734 -8.50 -19.01 37.84
C ILE A 734 -9.90 -19.52 38.25
N GLN A 735 -10.04 -20.79 38.61
CA GLN A 735 -11.33 -21.33 39.05
C GLN A 735 -11.84 -20.65 40.31
N LYS A 736 -10.98 -20.41 41.32
CA LYS A 736 -11.34 -19.69 42.53
C LYS A 736 -11.70 -18.23 42.25
N LYS A 737 -10.98 -17.58 41.36
CA LYS A 737 -11.27 -16.22 40.86
C LYS A 737 -12.66 -16.17 40.19
N ARG A 738 -12.98 -17.12 39.30
CA ARG A 738 -14.29 -17.23 38.64
C ARG A 738 -15.44 -17.36 39.64
N ILE A 739 -15.28 -18.17 40.68
CA ILE A 739 -16.28 -18.31 41.76
C ILE A 739 -16.43 -17.01 42.53
N ALA A 740 -15.33 -16.34 42.90
CA ALA A 740 -15.35 -15.09 43.64
C ALA A 740 -16.04 -13.96 42.84
N ILE A 741 -15.77 -13.81 41.52
CA ILE A 741 -16.46 -12.85 40.64
C ILE A 741 -17.97 -13.10 40.63
N ARG A 742 -18.42 -14.36 40.51
CA ARG A 742 -19.87 -14.68 40.54
C ARG A 742 -20.54 -14.29 41.87
N LYS A 743 -19.83 -14.38 43.00
CA LYS A 743 -20.34 -13.98 44.33
C LYS A 743 -20.56 -12.48 44.44
N LEU A 744 -19.90 -11.64 43.66
CA LEU A 744 -20.09 -10.19 43.66
C LEU A 744 -21.50 -9.76 43.21
N LYS A 745 -22.30 -10.69 42.68
CA LYS A 745 -23.73 -10.46 42.44
C LYS A 745 -24.45 -10.03 43.72
N SER A 746 -24.12 -10.61 44.86
CA SER A 746 -24.69 -10.24 46.16
C SER A 746 -24.28 -8.85 46.64
N LYS A 747 -23.19 -8.30 46.08
CA LYS A 747 -22.73 -6.93 46.34
C LYS A 747 -23.22 -5.92 45.30
N GLY A 748 -24.10 -6.33 44.36
CA GLY A 748 -24.72 -5.46 43.37
C GLY A 748 -24.00 -5.42 42.01
N LEU A 749 -23.03 -6.31 41.73
CA LEU A 749 -22.40 -6.39 40.39
C LEU A 749 -23.41 -6.97 39.42
N ALA A 750 -23.68 -6.23 38.34
CA ALA A 750 -24.62 -6.63 37.30
C ALA A 750 -24.17 -7.89 36.55
N LYS A 751 -25.13 -8.65 36.01
CA LYS A 751 -24.87 -9.93 35.32
C LYS A 751 -23.96 -9.77 34.11
N GLU A 752 -24.08 -8.67 33.37
CA GLU A 752 -23.26 -8.34 32.19
C GLU A 752 -21.78 -8.15 32.58
N HIS A 753 -21.52 -7.42 33.67
CA HIS A 753 -20.16 -7.22 34.19
C HIS A 753 -19.56 -8.54 34.71
N ILE A 754 -20.37 -9.39 35.36
CA ILE A 754 -19.92 -10.73 35.77
C ILE A 754 -19.46 -11.53 34.56
N LYS A 755 -20.24 -11.54 33.46
CA LYS A 755 -19.86 -12.21 32.20
C LYS A 755 -18.57 -11.64 31.64
N LEU A 756 -18.42 -10.31 31.61
CA LEU A 756 -17.22 -9.63 31.16
C LEU A 756 -15.99 -10.11 31.93
N PHE A 757 -16.02 -10.05 33.26
CA PHE A 757 -14.86 -10.44 34.06
C PHE A 757 -14.55 -11.94 34.00
N LEU A 758 -15.55 -12.80 33.84
CA LEU A 758 -15.31 -14.22 33.57
C LEU A 758 -14.57 -14.43 32.26
N LYS A 759 -14.90 -13.64 31.20
CA LYS A 759 -14.24 -13.69 29.91
C LYS A 759 -12.82 -13.11 29.97
N LEU A 760 -12.62 -12.00 30.72
CA LEU A 760 -11.28 -11.45 30.97
C LEU A 760 -10.36 -12.45 31.68
N LEU A 761 -10.90 -13.21 32.63
CA LEU A 761 -10.14 -14.28 33.29
C LEU A 761 -9.76 -15.43 32.33
N GLU A 762 -10.58 -15.71 31.30
CA GLU A 762 -10.25 -16.67 30.26
C GLU A 762 -9.08 -16.14 29.41
N TYR A 763 -9.11 -14.88 28.99
CA TYR A 763 -8.02 -14.26 28.26
C TYR A 763 -6.70 -14.21 29.06
N ILE A 764 -6.76 -13.95 30.37
CA ILE A 764 -5.58 -14.01 31.26
C ILE A 764 -5.01 -15.44 31.31
N ALA A 765 -5.86 -16.47 31.25
CA ALA A 765 -5.43 -17.86 31.27
C ALA A 765 -4.91 -18.34 29.90
N GLU A 766 -5.26 -17.68 28.81
CA GLU A 766 -4.82 -17.97 27.44
C GLU A 766 -3.37 -17.52 27.18
N VAL A 767 -2.86 -16.55 27.94
CA VAL A 767 -1.53 -15.94 27.85
C VAL A 767 -0.59 -16.53 28.89
#